data_1fc142d5ed3726d809b903c6177a927e
#
_entry.id   1fc142d5ed3726d809b903c6177a927e
#
_cell.length_a   1.000
_cell.length_b   1.000
_cell.length_c   1.000
_cell.angle_alpha   90.00
_cell.angle_beta   90.00
_cell.angle_gamma   90.00
#
_symmetry.space_group_name_H-M   'P 1'
#
loop_
_entity.id
_entity.type
_entity.pdbx_description
1 polymer ?
#
loop_
_entity_poly.entity_id
_entity_poly.type
_entity_poly.pdbx_seq_one_letter_code
_entity_poly.pdbx_strand_id
1 'polypeptide(L)'
;MGGFSGLSIPSGLNNSDSTQRDTTEKRAPKPRLFPKKINAQLHWQHADTLRFTDSQLLLNHRYTPYQRSAQPIIDLGTTGSPQCQATHTRFKGGFALGLPLGDAFLINPNNFEFHEVGQPYTRFQYSQGAGSYTGLEALHTQNFSPTWNVTVNYRSVLNEDMYTGSTQDNLMRNIGLGSHFISQNGRYEQQIILTWNRNRRLENGGFLNDTLFYGTTQNQSETPIIRSFGIYVPTLNNAESFLSNTHHQIKQRYFTSPRKRTYIWQSLDYYNDRFTYSDKSRDTNYYGPNFNFSNSETNDSTSLKYGTQQLGWGLRDTQSIGIFALEIGYRFQHAHLRSQISDSLVQSLWETSHGYQINAQWIRPQQRVQLHFQQQATGYLQNNHQLSLNVQHRLHDSSYIEIQLLNEQQSPNLFQTHFVNNHFDFRGKLNADHRIIQNEISGRYAYRSQKMDFFAGLQIGQMQGDVRAIATAQPQILQDYQYVQTTIDFRYNTSQHWMFASSFHVQQNNAIEWKNLGLPQLFTRLGISYQNNAFAKALIYRLGFDASYASAYLAPVFRADNRQFYANSNNIQLGNYPLLDVYLSGRIKTVDFFLKYEHLNHWWVLPFANSRYENTLNYPIQPDRFRFGFIWHFWN
;
A
#
# COMPACT_ATOMS: atom_id res chain seq x y z
N MET A 1 52.57 10.94 22.52
CA MET A 1 53.56 10.03 23.12
C MET A 1 53.12 8.60 22.83
N GLY A 2 53.98 7.80 22.26
CA GLY A 2 53.77 6.37 22.05
C GLY A 2 53.65 5.96 20.59
N GLY A 3 54.79 5.95 19.91
CA GLY A 3 54.97 5.38 18.59
C GLY A 3 55.18 3.86 18.68
N PHE A 4 54.85 3.16 17.64
CA PHE A 4 55.37 1.83 17.34
C PHE A 4 56.02 1.84 15.96
N SER A 5 57.31 1.64 16.02
CA SER A 5 58.23 1.47 14.90
C SER A 5 58.32 0.00 14.47
N GLY A 6 58.41 -0.24 13.18
CA GLY A 6 59.36 -1.15 12.58
C GLY A 6 59.02 -2.63 12.52
N LEU A 7 58.79 -3.12 11.30
CA LEU A 7 59.22 -4.48 10.92
C LEU A 7 59.82 -4.43 9.51
N SER A 8 61.04 -4.86 9.46
CA SER A 8 61.99 -4.92 8.37
C SER A 8 61.67 -6.01 7.35
N ILE A 9 61.93 -5.65 6.08
CA ILE A 9 61.91 -6.56 4.92
C ILE A 9 63.26 -7.27 4.85
N PRO A 10 63.32 -8.59 4.57
CA PRO A 10 64.51 -9.21 4.06
C PRO A 10 64.49 -9.25 2.52
N SER A 11 65.53 -8.68 1.93
CA SER A 11 65.91 -8.82 0.54
C SER A 11 66.55 -10.19 0.28
N GLY A 12 66.07 -10.87 -0.75
CA GLY A 12 66.74 -12.10 -1.30
C GLY A 12 66.45 -12.20 -2.78
N LEU A 13 67.41 -11.77 -3.57
CA LEU A 13 67.51 -12.05 -5.00
C LEU A 13 67.67 -13.53 -5.25
N ASN A 14 66.92 -14.10 -6.19
CA ASN A 14 67.44 -15.06 -7.16
C ASN A 14 66.62 -15.05 -8.45
N ASN A 15 67.31 -14.77 -9.53
CA ASN A 15 66.91 -14.96 -10.92
C ASN A 15 66.71 -16.43 -11.23
N SER A 16 65.60 -16.79 -11.85
CA SER A 16 65.54 -17.85 -12.85
C SER A 16 64.37 -17.58 -13.80
N ASP A 17 64.75 -17.34 -15.05
CA ASP A 17 63.85 -17.28 -16.21
C ASP A 17 62.97 -18.52 -16.31
N SER A 18 61.65 -18.31 -16.31
CA SER A 18 60.75 -19.21 -17.00
C SER A 18 59.52 -18.38 -17.46
N THR A 19 59.50 -18.14 -18.76
CA THR A 19 58.33 -17.63 -19.48
C THR A 19 57.14 -18.58 -19.33
N GLN A 20 56.37 -18.44 -18.25
CA GLN A 20 55.01 -18.92 -18.19
C GLN A 20 54.08 -17.83 -18.69
N ARG A 21 53.56 -18.06 -19.91
CA ARG A 21 52.43 -17.31 -20.44
C ARG A 21 51.26 -17.54 -19.47
N ASP A 22 50.99 -16.52 -18.66
CA ASP A 22 49.79 -16.44 -17.82
C ASP A 22 48.58 -16.21 -18.73
N THR A 23 48.01 -17.29 -19.27
CA THR A 23 46.71 -17.28 -19.92
C THR A 23 45.65 -17.32 -18.85
N THR A 24 45.55 -16.27 -18.07
CA THR A 24 44.27 -15.97 -17.36
C THR A 24 43.25 -15.57 -18.42
N GLU A 25 42.53 -16.58 -18.94
CA GLU A 25 41.28 -16.34 -19.64
C GLU A 25 40.44 -15.39 -18.74
N LYS A 26 40.37 -14.13 -19.12
CA LYS A 26 39.38 -13.21 -18.54
C LYS A 26 38.00 -13.79 -18.83
N ARG A 27 37.46 -14.54 -17.88
CA ARG A 27 36.08 -15.02 -17.95
C ARG A 27 35.23 -13.77 -18.29
N ALA A 28 34.52 -13.87 -19.41
CA ALA A 28 33.58 -12.82 -19.81
C ALA A 28 32.66 -12.46 -18.62
N PRO A 29 32.48 -11.20 -18.30
CA PRO A 29 31.64 -10.82 -17.18
C PRO A 29 30.26 -11.43 -17.36
N LYS A 30 29.78 -12.15 -16.34
CA LYS A 30 28.42 -12.73 -16.36
C LYS A 30 27.40 -11.65 -16.68
N PRO A 31 26.41 -11.92 -17.56
CA PRO A 31 25.41 -10.94 -17.88
C PRO A 31 24.65 -10.51 -16.61
N ARG A 32 24.57 -9.21 -16.38
CA ARG A 32 23.82 -8.61 -15.26
C ARG A 32 22.32 -8.69 -15.55
N LEU A 33 21.69 -9.76 -15.09
CA LEU A 33 20.25 -9.97 -15.23
C LEU A 33 19.52 -9.42 -14.00
N PHE A 34 18.47 -8.64 -14.24
CA PHE A 34 17.57 -8.23 -13.16
C PHE A 34 16.88 -9.46 -12.55
N PRO A 35 16.66 -9.48 -11.22
CA PRO A 35 16.04 -10.61 -10.56
C PRO A 35 14.60 -10.86 -11.05
N LYS A 36 14.26 -12.12 -11.17
CA LYS A 36 12.86 -12.53 -11.28
C LYS A 36 12.15 -12.32 -9.95
N LYS A 37 11.01 -11.62 -9.96
CA LYS A 37 10.17 -11.42 -8.78
C LYS A 37 9.14 -12.54 -8.65
N ILE A 38 8.98 -13.04 -7.44
CA ILE A 38 8.01 -14.06 -7.07
C ILE A 38 7.11 -13.48 -5.96
N ASN A 39 5.85 -13.24 -6.24
CA ASN A 39 4.90 -12.86 -5.19
C ASN A 39 4.65 -14.05 -4.27
N ALA A 40 4.92 -13.90 -2.98
CA ALA A 40 4.85 -14.96 -1.98
C ALA A 40 3.46 -15.62 -1.92
N GLN A 41 2.42 -14.82 -1.94
CA GLN A 41 1.03 -15.31 -1.82
C GLN A 41 0.61 -16.07 -3.09
N LEU A 42 0.88 -15.51 -4.27
CA LEU A 42 0.53 -16.16 -5.53
C LEU A 42 1.31 -17.46 -5.74
N HIS A 43 2.59 -17.47 -5.37
CA HIS A 43 3.41 -18.69 -5.45
C HIS A 43 2.80 -19.82 -4.60
N TRP A 44 2.39 -19.51 -3.37
CA TRP A 44 1.76 -20.49 -2.49
C TRP A 44 0.48 -21.07 -3.12
N GLN A 45 -0.30 -20.26 -3.79
CA GLN A 45 -1.53 -20.66 -4.47
C GLN A 45 -1.30 -21.35 -5.84
N HIS A 46 -0.05 -21.69 -6.18
CA HIS A 46 0.33 -22.23 -7.49
C HIS A 46 -0.06 -21.35 -8.69
N ALA A 47 -0.27 -20.07 -8.44
CA ALA A 47 -0.51 -19.12 -9.50
C ALA A 47 0.77 -18.77 -10.25
N ASP A 48 0.64 -18.27 -11.47
CA ASP A 48 1.80 -17.74 -12.22
C ASP A 48 2.29 -16.45 -11.54
N THR A 49 3.48 -16.53 -10.94
CA THR A 49 4.00 -15.49 -10.06
C THR A 49 5.26 -14.85 -10.60
N LEU A 50 5.79 -15.37 -11.71
CA LEU A 50 7.03 -14.89 -12.25
C LEU A 50 6.82 -13.55 -12.93
N ARG A 51 7.32 -12.50 -12.31
CA ARG A 51 7.41 -11.17 -12.89
C ARG A 51 8.86 -10.82 -13.11
N PHE A 52 9.21 -10.50 -14.33
CA PHE A 52 10.52 -9.92 -14.61
C PHE A 52 10.54 -8.47 -14.15
N THR A 53 11.62 -8.06 -13.51
CA THR A 53 11.87 -6.64 -13.28
C THR A 53 11.96 -5.95 -14.63
N ASP A 54 11.14 -4.93 -14.83
CA ASP A 54 11.18 -4.14 -16.05
C ASP A 54 12.54 -3.44 -16.14
N SER A 55 13.29 -3.74 -17.17
CA SER A 55 14.55 -3.08 -17.48
C SER A 55 14.35 -1.65 -18.02
N GLN A 56 13.12 -1.23 -18.24
CA GLN A 56 12.78 0.06 -18.80
C GLN A 56 12.66 1.15 -17.73
N LEU A 57 12.99 2.36 -18.11
CA LEU A 57 12.95 3.59 -17.30
C LEU A 57 11.51 4.11 -17.13
N LEU A 58 10.55 3.23 -16.75
CA LEU A 58 9.15 3.55 -16.95
C LEU A 58 8.55 4.51 -15.92
N LEU A 59 8.88 4.36 -14.64
CA LEU A 59 8.15 5.07 -13.57
C LEU A 59 9.05 5.55 -12.44
N ASN A 60 10.34 5.80 -12.69
CA ASN A 60 11.29 6.17 -11.64
C ASN A 60 10.94 7.51 -10.97
N HIS A 61 10.32 8.44 -11.70
CA HIS A 61 9.79 9.71 -11.19
C HIS A 61 8.59 9.51 -10.24
N ARG A 62 7.96 8.32 -10.21
CA ARG A 62 6.92 7.93 -9.26
C ARG A 62 7.58 7.27 -8.06
N TYR A 63 8.19 8.09 -7.23
CA TYR A 63 9.07 7.66 -6.15
C TYR A 63 8.35 7.05 -4.95
N THR A 64 7.05 7.33 -4.76
CA THR A 64 6.26 6.75 -3.67
C THR A 64 5.50 5.49 -4.11
N PRO A 65 5.19 4.55 -3.20
CA PRO A 65 4.45 3.35 -3.55
C PRO A 65 3.07 3.60 -4.17
N TYR A 66 2.31 4.57 -3.67
CA TYR A 66 0.98 4.89 -4.19
C TYR A 66 1.03 5.58 -5.56
N GLN A 67 2.07 6.37 -5.85
CA GLN A 67 2.28 6.92 -7.18
C GLN A 67 2.58 5.80 -8.20
N ARG A 68 3.32 4.76 -7.78
CA ARG A 68 3.63 3.59 -8.61
C ARG A 68 2.42 2.70 -8.88
N SER A 69 1.54 2.52 -7.89
CA SER A 69 0.37 1.65 -8.02
C SER A 69 -0.79 2.28 -8.81
N ALA A 70 -0.71 3.57 -9.14
CA ALA A 70 -1.76 4.35 -9.78
C ALA A 70 -3.12 4.34 -9.04
N GLN A 71 -3.15 3.87 -7.79
CA GLN A 71 -4.38 3.84 -7.00
C GLN A 71 -4.82 5.25 -6.63
N PRO A 72 -6.10 5.59 -6.82
CA PRO A 72 -6.65 6.85 -6.33
C PRO A 72 -6.70 6.85 -4.81
N ILE A 73 -6.07 7.85 -4.20
CA ILE A 73 -6.06 8.02 -2.75
C ILE A 73 -6.45 9.44 -2.37
N ILE A 74 -7.02 9.59 -1.18
CA ILE A 74 -7.23 10.83 -0.46
C ILE A 74 -6.33 10.79 0.77
N ASP A 75 -5.52 11.82 0.97
CA ASP A 75 -4.55 11.92 2.06
C ASP A 75 -4.63 13.28 2.77
N LEU A 76 -3.75 13.52 3.71
CA LEU A 76 -3.67 14.78 4.47
C LEU A 76 -2.60 15.73 3.90
N GLY A 77 -2.28 15.63 2.62
CA GLY A 77 -1.34 16.49 1.92
C GLY A 77 0.12 16.07 2.06
N THR A 78 0.57 15.59 3.20
CA THR A 78 1.98 15.18 3.42
C THR A 78 2.21 13.72 3.05
N THR A 79 3.38 13.42 2.47
CA THR A 79 3.74 12.05 2.08
C THR A 79 3.83 11.11 3.28
N GLY A 80 3.14 9.97 3.21
CA GLY A 80 3.09 8.99 4.31
C GLY A 80 2.05 9.29 5.38
N SER A 81 1.25 10.36 5.22
CA SER A 81 0.11 10.64 6.08
C SER A 81 -0.97 9.55 5.98
N PRO A 82 -1.92 9.47 6.92
CA PRO A 82 -3.09 8.63 6.80
C PRO A 82 -3.76 8.82 5.44
N GLN A 83 -4.22 7.72 4.86
CA GLN A 83 -4.81 7.70 3.53
C GLN A 83 -6.08 6.88 3.54
N CYS A 84 -7.09 7.31 2.79
CA CYS A 84 -8.20 6.47 2.41
C CYS A 84 -8.22 6.29 0.88
N GLN A 85 -8.83 5.20 0.43
CA GLN A 85 -9.02 4.98 -1.00
C GLN A 85 -10.08 5.97 -1.52
N ALA A 86 -9.80 6.61 -2.66
CA ALA A 86 -10.76 7.47 -3.34
C ALA A 86 -11.78 6.67 -4.18
N THR A 87 -11.71 5.34 -4.11
CA THR A 87 -12.64 4.42 -4.78
C THR A 87 -13.25 3.47 -3.77
N HIS A 88 -14.40 2.88 -4.13
CA HIS A 88 -15.00 1.83 -3.32
C HIS A 88 -14.01 0.68 -3.11
N THR A 89 -13.84 0.27 -1.88
CA THR A 89 -12.96 -0.84 -1.51
C THR A 89 -13.69 -1.87 -0.68
N ARG A 90 -13.23 -3.10 -0.81
CA ARG A 90 -13.73 -4.21 -0.01
C ARG A 90 -13.58 -3.93 1.48
N PHE A 91 -14.63 -4.20 2.23
CA PHE A 91 -14.62 -4.06 3.67
C PHE A 91 -13.66 -5.07 4.33
N LYS A 92 -12.96 -4.63 5.39
CA LYS A 92 -12.10 -5.48 6.21
C LYS A 92 -12.70 -5.59 7.61
N GLY A 93 -13.47 -6.64 7.82
CA GLY A 93 -14.12 -6.94 9.09
C GLY A 93 -13.29 -7.79 10.06
N GLY A 94 -13.89 -8.19 11.15
CA GLY A 94 -13.35 -9.15 12.09
C GLY A 94 -12.22 -8.62 12.97
N PHE A 95 -11.16 -9.42 13.15
CA PHE A 95 -10.03 -9.04 14.00
C PHE A 95 -9.12 -8.04 13.29
N ALA A 96 -9.56 -6.79 13.29
CA ALA A 96 -8.80 -5.66 12.74
C ALA A 96 -9.09 -4.39 13.55
N LEU A 97 -8.12 -3.48 13.65
CA LEU A 97 -8.34 -2.14 14.18
C LEU A 97 -8.94 -1.19 13.13
N GLY A 98 -8.96 -1.58 11.85
CA GLY A 98 -9.60 -0.80 10.79
C GLY A 98 -9.04 0.62 10.61
N LEU A 99 -7.83 0.88 11.08
CA LEU A 99 -7.20 2.20 11.01
C LEU A 99 -6.64 2.43 9.61
N PRO A 100 -6.82 3.60 9.00
CA PRO A 100 -6.17 3.96 7.74
C PRO A 100 -4.68 4.17 7.99
N LEU A 101 -3.86 3.25 7.49
CA LEU A 101 -2.45 3.12 7.83
C LEU A 101 -1.50 3.73 6.80
N GLY A 102 -2.00 4.26 5.67
CA GLY A 102 -1.14 4.47 4.53
C GLY A 102 -0.64 3.12 3.99
N ASP A 103 -1.55 2.19 3.75
CA ASP A 103 -1.28 0.78 3.41
C ASP A 103 -0.28 0.58 2.27
N ALA A 104 -0.20 1.54 1.35
CA ALA A 104 0.77 1.50 0.25
C ALA A 104 2.24 1.51 0.72
N PHE A 105 2.53 2.09 1.88
CA PHE A 105 3.88 2.13 2.43
C PHE A 105 4.24 0.93 3.29
N LEU A 106 3.24 0.21 3.81
CA LEU A 106 3.49 -0.94 4.68
C LEU A 106 4.11 -2.10 3.92
N ILE A 107 5.04 -2.77 4.57
CA ILE A 107 5.54 -4.07 4.14
C ILE A 107 4.72 -5.12 4.88
N ASN A 108 4.04 -5.99 4.15
CA ASN A 108 3.22 -7.06 4.72
C ASN A 108 3.33 -8.34 3.86
N PRO A 109 2.96 -9.52 4.38
CA PRO A 109 3.07 -10.79 3.64
C PRO A 109 2.31 -10.83 2.31
N ASN A 110 1.25 -10.03 2.15
CA ASN A 110 0.47 -10.02 0.91
C ASN A 110 1.17 -9.29 -0.24
N ASN A 111 2.03 -8.30 0.09
CA ASN A 111 2.80 -7.55 -0.91
C ASN A 111 4.30 -7.92 -0.91
N PHE A 112 4.72 -8.90 -0.09
CA PHE A 112 6.11 -9.33 -0.03
C PHE A 112 6.50 -10.10 -1.29
N GLU A 113 7.67 -9.79 -1.83
CA GLU A 113 8.22 -10.42 -3.02
C GLU A 113 9.52 -11.15 -2.69
N PHE A 114 9.61 -12.43 -3.01
CA PHE A 114 10.86 -13.17 -3.09
C PHE A 114 11.48 -12.96 -4.47
N HIS A 115 12.76 -13.31 -4.60
CA HIS A 115 13.49 -13.10 -5.84
C HIS A 115 14.28 -14.36 -6.20
N GLU A 116 14.25 -14.71 -7.46
CA GLU A 116 15.14 -15.72 -8.02
C GLU A 116 16.37 -15.01 -8.60
N VAL A 117 17.53 -15.20 -7.99
CA VAL A 117 18.75 -14.48 -8.34
C VAL A 117 19.90 -15.45 -8.60
N GLY A 118 20.65 -15.22 -9.67
CA GLY A 118 21.90 -15.94 -9.94
C GLY A 118 23.10 -15.34 -9.23
N GLN A 119 23.01 -14.13 -8.76
CA GLN A 119 24.02 -13.36 -8.00
C GLN A 119 23.31 -12.53 -6.94
N PRO A 120 23.96 -12.23 -5.79
CA PRO A 120 23.38 -11.29 -4.82
C PRO A 120 23.01 -9.97 -5.50
N TYR A 121 21.83 -9.49 -5.19
CA TYR A 121 21.30 -8.28 -5.78
C TYR A 121 20.84 -7.32 -4.71
N THR A 122 21.27 -6.06 -4.83
CA THR A 122 20.84 -4.96 -3.97
C THR A 122 20.27 -3.83 -4.81
N ARG A 123 19.11 -3.32 -4.41
CA ARG A 123 18.52 -2.10 -4.94
C ARG A 123 18.45 -1.07 -3.82
N PHE A 124 19.05 0.07 -4.04
CA PHE A 124 19.01 1.19 -3.13
C PHE A 124 18.31 2.36 -3.83
N GLN A 125 17.24 2.88 -3.25
CA GLN A 125 16.53 4.04 -3.75
C GLN A 125 16.56 5.15 -2.70
N TYR A 126 16.94 6.34 -3.12
CA TYR A 126 16.93 7.55 -2.32
C TYR A 126 16.15 8.62 -3.05
N SER A 127 15.35 9.39 -2.31
CA SER A 127 14.64 10.55 -2.83
C SER A 127 14.58 11.65 -1.78
N GLN A 128 14.70 12.90 -2.22
CA GLN A 128 14.74 14.08 -1.36
C GLN A 128 14.01 15.24 -2.01
N GLY A 129 13.62 16.22 -1.18
CA GLY A 129 13.04 17.47 -1.66
C GLY A 129 12.48 18.36 -0.57
N ALA A 130 11.73 19.36 -0.97
CA ALA A 130 11.13 20.35 -0.06
C ALA A 130 10.22 19.71 1.03
N GLY A 131 10.00 20.42 2.14
CA GLY A 131 9.28 19.89 3.31
C GLY A 131 10.10 18.81 4.04
N SER A 132 11.42 18.98 4.13
CA SER A 132 12.35 18.02 4.74
C SER A 132 12.15 16.57 4.27
N TYR A 133 11.49 16.42 3.08
CA TYR A 133 11.18 15.10 2.56
C TYR A 133 12.46 14.30 2.31
N THR A 134 12.52 13.12 2.90
CA THR A 134 13.55 12.12 2.65
C THR A 134 12.90 10.75 2.56
N GLY A 135 13.05 10.09 1.42
CA GLY A 135 12.59 8.73 1.17
C GLY A 135 13.77 7.80 0.94
N LEU A 136 13.79 6.68 1.63
CA LEU A 136 14.80 5.65 1.51
C LEU A 136 14.13 4.29 1.34
N GLU A 137 14.47 3.55 0.27
CA GLU A 137 14.13 2.15 0.12
C GLU A 137 15.41 1.33 -0.17
N ALA A 138 15.60 0.24 0.56
CA ALA A 138 16.68 -0.69 0.33
C ALA A 138 16.13 -2.12 0.26
N LEU A 139 16.50 -2.84 -0.78
CA LEU A 139 16.15 -4.24 -0.96
C LEU A 139 17.44 -5.01 -1.23
N HIS A 140 17.67 -6.04 -0.44
CA HIS A 140 18.76 -7.00 -0.68
C HIS A 140 18.18 -8.40 -0.79
N THR A 141 18.62 -9.17 -1.79
CA THR A 141 18.18 -10.54 -1.98
C THR A 141 19.34 -11.41 -2.44
N GLN A 142 19.44 -12.59 -1.85
CA GLN A 142 20.50 -13.54 -2.13
C GLN A 142 19.99 -14.98 -2.04
N ASN A 143 20.43 -15.81 -2.97
CA ASN A 143 20.27 -17.25 -2.86
C ASN A 143 21.50 -17.84 -2.16
N PHE A 144 21.32 -18.46 -0.97
CA PHE A 144 22.36 -19.21 -0.26
C PHE A 144 22.56 -20.60 -0.86
N SER A 145 21.53 -21.11 -1.51
CA SER A 145 21.55 -22.30 -2.35
C SER A 145 20.56 -22.13 -3.51
N PRO A 146 20.58 -23.00 -4.53
CA PRO A 146 19.57 -22.94 -5.61
C PRO A 146 18.12 -23.02 -5.12
N THR A 147 17.91 -23.50 -3.92
CA THR A 147 16.58 -23.76 -3.33
C THR A 147 16.29 -22.91 -2.08
N TRP A 148 17.18 -21.99 -1.73
CA TRP A 148 17.02 -21.14 -0.55
C TRP A 148 17.33 -19.68 -0.85
N ASN A 149 16.29 -18.86 -0.87
CA ASN A 149 16.37 -17.41 -1.03
C ASN A 149 16.10 -16.68 0.30
N VAL A 150 16.84 -15.62 0.54
CA VAL A 150 16.58 -14.66 1.63
C VAL A 150 16.48 -13.27 1.03
N THR A 151 15.47 -12.53 1.46
CA THR A 151 15.21 -11.15 1.02
C THR A 151 15.02 -10.24 2.23
N VAL A 152 15.71 -9.10 2.23
CA VAL A 152 15.54 -8.01 3.21
C VAL A 152 15.00 -6.80 2.48
N ASN A 153 13.96 -6.19 3.04
CA ASN A 153 13.35 -4.98 2.50
C ASN A 153 13.24 -3.93 3.62
N TYR A 154 13.74 -2.74 3.36
CA TYR A 154 13.67 -1.59 4.26
C TYR A 154 13.06 -0.41 3.53
N ARG A 155 12.17 0.33 4.21
CA ARG A 155 11.60 1.57 3.72
C ARG A 155 11.48 2.59 4.83
N SER A 156 11.93 3.82 4.58
CA SER A 156 11.77 4.95 5.49
C SER A 156 11.30 6.17 4.72
N VAL A 157 10.41 6.93 5.33
CA VAL A 157 9.93 8.21 4.83
C VAL A 157 9.91 9.20 6.00
N LEU A 158 10.55 10.33 5.82
CA LEU A 158 10.41 11.53 6.63
C LEU A 158 9.80 12.61 5.75
N ASN A 159 8.81 13.32 6.25
CA ASN A 159 8.22 14.47 5.54
C ASN A 159 7.55 15.42 6.53
N GLU A 160 7.90 16.69 6.43
CA GLU A 160 7.30 17.79 7.17
C GLU A 160 6.33 18.56 6.27
N ASP A 161 5.35 19.23 6.87
CA ASP A 161 4.47 20.15 6.17
C ASP A 161 5.26 21.38 5.69
N MET A 162 4.92 21.89 4.50
CA MET A 162 5.58 23.04 3.92
C MET A 162 4.91 24.37 4.27
N TYR A 163 3.73 24.36 4.85
CA TYR A 163 3.05 25.57 5.26
C TYR A 163 3.62 26.14 6.56
N THR A 164 3.99 27.42 6.53
CA THR A 164 4.52 28.11 7.71
C THR A 164 3.47 28.17 8.81
N GLY A 165 3.81 27.68 10.00
CA GLY A 165 2.91 27.56 11.14
C GLY A 165 2.31 26.17 11.33
N SER A 166 2.37 25.29 10.33
CA SER A 166 1.98 23.89 10.51
C SER A 166 3.02 23.14 11.35
N THR A 167 2.54 22.29 12.26
CA THR A 167 3.39 21.43 13.11
C THR A 167 3.41 19.99 12.62
N GLN A 168 2.75 19.69 11.49
CA GLN A 168 2.61 18.33 11.01
C GLN A 168 3.94 17.77 10.50
N ASP A 169 4.37 16.64 11.08
CA ASP A 169 5.45 15.82 10.55
C ASP A 169 5.00 14.36 10.42
N ASN A 170 5.75 13.58 9.65
CA ASN A 170 5.50 12.16 9.50
C ASN A 170 6.82 11.40 9.35
N LEU A 171 7.04 10.44 10.22
CA LEU A 171 8.20 9.55 10.19
C LEU A 171 7.75 8.09 10.13
N MET A 172 7.99 7.45 8.99
CA MET A 172 7.74 6.02 8.78
C MET A 172 9.05 5.25 8.71
N ARG A 173 9.06 4.05 9.31
CA ARG A 173 10.16 3.07 9.22
C ARG A 173 9.58 1.67 9.14
N ASN A 174 9.82 0.99 8.04
CA ASN A 174 9.25 -0.33 7.74
C ASN A 174 10.37 -1.29 7.37
N ILE A 175 10.35 -2.48 7.95
CA ILE A 175 11.32 -3.54 7.72
C ILE A 175 10.58 -4.82 7.38
N GLY A 176 11.06 -5.54 6.38
CA GLY A 176 10.57 -6.87 6.02
C GLY A 176 11.74 -7.83 5.82
N LEU A 177 11.66 -8.99 6.44
CA LEU A 177 12.58 -10.11 6.24
C LEU A 177 11.81 -11.28 5.66
N GLY A 178 12.31 -11.88 4.61
CA GLY A 178 11.70 -13.04 3.99
C GLY A 178 12.70 -14.16 3.75
N SER A 179 12.27 -15.39 3.96
CA SER A 179 13.00 -16.59 3.62
C SER A 179 12.10 -17.56 2.86
N HIS A 180 12.54 -18.03 1.72
CA HIS A 180 11.87 -19.06 0.93
C HIS A 180 12.82 -20.23 0.73
N PHE A 181 12.42 -21.40 1.22
CA PHE A 181 13.23 -22.62 1.22
C PHE A 181 12.45 -23.79 0.61
N ILE A 182 13.13 -24.56 -0.24
CA ILE A 182 12.63 -25.82 -0.78
C ILE A 182 13.70 -26.88 -0.49
N SER A 183 13.33 -28.03 0.06
CA SER A 183 14.26 -29.13 0.30
C SER A 183 14.81 -29.69 -1.03
N GLN A 184 16.01 -30.30 -1.01
CA GLN A 184 16.65 -30.84 -2.22
C GLN A 184 15.77 -31.85 -2.97
N ASN A 185 15.02 -32.70 -2.23
CA ASN A 185 14.08 -33.64 -2.83
C ASN A 185 12.75 -32.96 -3.25
N GLY A 186 12.60 -31.65 -2.99
CA GLY A 186 11.43 -30.83 -3.30
C GLY A 186 10.15 -31.25 -2.57
N ARG A 187 10.25 -32.04 -1.50
CA ARG A 187 9.07 -32.49 -0.71
C ARG A 187 8.66 -31.52 0.36
N TYR A 188 9.58 -30.73 0.88
CA TYR A 188 9.28 -29.72 1.90
C TYR A 188 9.51 -28.34 1.33
N GLU A 189 8.56 -27.46 1.57
CA GLU A 189 8.64 -26.05 1.21
C GLU A 189 8.23 -25.19 2.39
N GLN A 190 8.97 -24.11 2.63
CA GLN A 190 8.73 -23.17 3.70
C GLN A 190 8.86 -21.73 3.19
N GLN A 191 7.95 -20.87 3.64
CA GLN A 191 8.02 -19.42 3.51
C GLN A 191 7.91 -18.79 4.90
N ILE A 192 8.86 -17.92 5.22
CA ILE A 192 8.85 -17.12 6.46
C ILE A 192 8.89 -15.65 6.02
N ILE A 193 7.96 -14.85 6.54
CA ILE A 193 7.91 -13.41 6.31
C ILE A 193 7.69 -12.74 7.65
N LEU A 194 8.62 -11.87 8.03
CA LEU A 194 8.59 -11.10 9.26
C LEU A 194 8.58 -9.62 8.91
N THR A 195 7.58 -8.88 9.37
CA THR A 195 7.47 -7.46 9.06
C THR A 195 7.22 -6.62 10.31
N TRP A 196 7.84 -5.46 10.33
CA TRP A 196 7.67 -4.44 11.36
C TRP A 196 7.48 -3.09 10.68
N ASN A 197 6.36 -2.45 10.94
CA ASN A 197 6.02 -1.15 10.39
C ASN A 197 5.77 -0.19 11.56
N ARG A 198 6.35 1.00 11.49
CA ARG A 198 6.20 2.06 12.49
C ARG A 198 5.94 3.38 11.81
N ASN A 199 4.97 4.11 12.30
CA ASN A 199 4.64 5.47 11.87
C ASN A 199 4.44 6.33 13.11
N ARG A 200 5.27 7.36 13.24
CA ARG A 200 5.13 8.45 14.22
C ARG A 200 4.72 9.70 13.49
N ARG A 201 3.78 10.44 14.02
CA ARG A 201 3.28 11.64 13.41
C ARG A 201 2.97 12.71 14.46
N LEU A 202 3.40 13.94 14.21
CA LEU A 202 2.85 15.12 14.86
C LEU A 202 1.56 15.51 14.16
N GLU A 203 0.49 15.67 14.91
CA GLU A 203 -0.85 15.93 14.40
C GLU A 203 -1.18 17.41 14.58
N ASN A 204 -1.44 18.10 13.48
CA ASN A 204 -1.85 19.50 13.50
C ASN A 204 -3.37 19.71 13.56
N GLY A 205 -4.16 18.64 13.41
CA GLY A 205 -5.62 18.70 13.43
C GLY A 205 -6.24 19.44 12.23
N GLY A 206 -5.44 19.78 11.21
CA GLY A 206 -5.82 20.67 10.13
C GLY A 206 -5.74 22.15 10.52
N PHE A 207 -5.97 23.07 9.59
CA PHE A 207 -6.00 24.49 9.91
C PHE A 207 -7.34 24.88 10.57
N LEU A 208 -7.27 25.84 11.50
CA LEU A 208 -8.37 26.23 12.36
C LEU A 208 -9.43 27.05 11.61
N ASN A 209 -9.04 27.89 10.67
CA ASN A 209 -9.90 28.91 10.08
C ASN A 209 -9.61 29.16 8.61
N ASP A 210 -10.62 28.99 7.77
CA ASP A 210 -10.57 29.22 6.32
C ASP A 210 -10.15 30.65 5.97
N THR A 211 -10.70 31.64 6.68
CA THR A 211 -10.43 33.06 6.41
C THR A 211 -8.97 33.41 6.65
N LEU A 212 -8.34 32.83 7.68
CA LEU A 212 -6.93 33.05 7.95
C LEU A 212 -6.04 32.34 6.94
N PHE A 213 -6.43 31.15 6.49
CA PHE A 213 -5.64 30.37 5.55
C PHE A 213 -5.80 30.83 4.09
N TYR A 214 -7.04 31.03 3.63
CA TYR A 214 -7.33 31.46 2.26
C TYR A 214 -7.36 32.97 2.08
N GLY A 215 -7.35 33.75 3.17
CA GLY A 215 -7.54 35.18 3.16
C GLY A 215 -8.99 35.59 2.85
N THR A 216 -9.28 36.86 2.97
CA THR A 216 -10.58 37.43 2.59
C THR A 216 -10.62 37.68 1.09
N THR A 217 -10.62 36.65 0.27
CA THR A 217 -10.76 36.80 -1.20
C THR A 217 -12.21 37.06 -1.58
N GLN A 218 -12.78 38.19 -1.13
CA GLN A 218 -14.01 38.69 -1.71
C GLN A 218 -13.81 39.49 -3.02
N ASN A 219 -12.59 39.65 -3.47
CA ASN A 219 -12.31 40.32 -4.76
C ASN A 219 -12.01 39.28 -5.82
N GLN A 220 -13.02 38.60 -6.32
CA GLN A 220 -13.00 37.93 -7.63
C GLN A 220 -12.97 38.97 -8.73
N SER A 221 -11.92 39.75 -8.86
CA SER A 221 -11.71 40.58 -10.03
C SER A 221 -10.96 39.79 -11.10
N GLU A 222 -11.33 40.02 -12.32
CA GLU A 222 -11.08 39.32 -13.59
C GLU A 222 -9.61 39.10 -14.03
N THR A 223 -8.65 39.17 -13.13
CA THR A 223 -7.23 38.90 -13.46
C THR A 223 -6.80 37.50 -13.03
N PRO A 224 -5.93 36.82 -13.77
CA PRO A 224 -5.38 35.52 -13.35
C PRO A 224 -4.64 35.70 -12.04
N ILE A 225 -5.27 35.25 -10.98
CA ILE A 225 -4.86 35.56 -9.62
C ILE A 225 -3.77 34.57 -9.21
N ILE A 226 -2.61 35.10 -8.86
CA ILE A 226 -1.58 34.38 -8.14
C ILE A 226 -2.16 34.03 -6.77
N ARG A 227 -2.24 32.75 -6.46
CA ARG A 227 -2.75 32.26 -5.19
C ARG A 227 -1.74 32.59 -4.07
N SER A 228 -2.16 33.40 -3.11
CA SER A 228 -1.38 33.61 -1.88
C SER A 228 -2.14 32.95 -0.72
N PHE A 229 -1.44 32.16 0.09
CA PHE A 229 -1.98 31.63 1.32
C PHE A 229 -1.64 32.56 2.49
N GLY A 230 -2.59 32.70 3.41
CA GLY A 230 -2.39 33.41 4.66
C GLY A 230 -1.61 32.59 5.68
N ILE A 231 -1.96 32.78 6.95
CA ILE A 231 -1.27 32.10 8.06
C ILE A 231 -1.94 30.75 8.31
N TYR A 232 -1.14 29.68 8.32
CA TYR A 232 -1.60 28.37 8.78
C TYR A 232 -1.60 28.36 10.31
N VAL A 233 -2.79 28.39 10.91
CA VAL A 233 -2.96 28.21 12.36
C VAL A 233 -3.45 26.78 12.58
N PRO A 234 -2.64 25.89 13.15
CA PRO A 234 -3.05 24.51 13.40
C PRO A 234 -4.12 24.45 14.48
N THR A 235 -5.03 23.48 14.36
CA THR A 235 -6.04 23.21 15.38
C THR A 235 -5.44 22.52 16.60
N LEU A 236 -4.40 21.70 16.40
CA LEU A 236 -3.65 21.00 17.45
C LEU A 236 -2.19 21.40 17.39
N ASN A 237 -1.58 21.66 18.56
CA ASN A 237 -0.18 22.10 18.66
C ASN A 237 0.76 21.07 19.28
N ASN A 238 0.25 20.17 20.12
CA ASN A 238 1.06 19.24 20.91
C ASN A 238 0.60 17.78 20.77
N ALA A 239 -0.20 17.50 19.75
CA ALA A 239 -0.74 16.16 19.55
C ALA A 239 0.24 15.29 18.77
N GLU A 240 0.40 14.05 19.21
CA GLU A 240 1.24 13.04 18.58
C GLU A 240 0.47 11.72 18.45
N SER A 241 0.57 11.09 17.29
CA SER A 241 0.09 9.74 17.08
C SER A 241 1.24 8.79 16.73
N PHE A 242 1.19 7.57 17.25
CA PHE A 242 2.11 6.51 16.90
C PHE A 242 1.35 5.24 16.54
N LEU A 243 1.71 4.67 15.42
CA LEU A 243 1.16 3.42 14.92
C LEU A 243 2.28 2.41 14.73
N SER A 244 2.13 1.25 15.32
CA SER A 244 2.99 0.08 15.10
C SER A 244 2.16 -1.07 14.58
N ASN A 245 2.59 -1.64 13.46
CA ASN A 245 2.01 -2.84 12.87
C ASN A 245 3.11 -3.89 12.70
N THR A 246 2.90 -5.06 13.27
CA THR A 246 3.78 -6.21 13.12
C THR A 246 2.98 -7.35 12.52
N HIS A 247 3.48 -7.95 11.44
CA HIS A 247 2.87 -9.12 10.85
C HIS A 247 3.94 -10.17 10.55
N HIS A 248 3.85 -11.32 11.21
CA HIS A 248 4.72 -12.47 11.00
C HIS A 248 3.92 -13.60 10.39
N GLN A 249 4.41 -14.18 9.32
CA GLN A 249 3.77 -15.30 8.65
C GLN A 249 4.79 -16.42 8.42
N ILE A 250 4.40 -17.64 8.76
CA ILE A 250 5.14 -18.87 8.46
C ILE A 250 4.17 -19.77 7.71
N LYS A 251 4.53 -20.14 6.49
CA LYS A 251 3.81 -21.13 5.69
C LYS A 251 4.72 -22.32 5.41
N GLN A 252 4.20 -23.53 5.55
CA GLN A 252 4.93 -24.75 5.28
C GLN A 252 4.02 -25.74 4.58
N ARG A 253 4.60 -26.54 3.69
CA ARG A 253 3.93 -27.70 3.12
C ARG A 253 4.88 -28.86 2.95
N TYR A 254 4.39 -30.06 3.20
CA TYR A 254 5.12 -31.29 3.07
C TYR A 254 4.38 -32.26 2.15
N PHE A 255 4.99 -32.60 1.01
CA PHE A 255 4.45 -33.56 0.06
C PHE A 255 4.66 -34.98 0.58
N THR A 256 3.55 -35.65 0.92
CA THR A 256 3.53 -37.00 1.50
C THR A 256 3.84 -38.08 0.45
N SER A 257 3.54 -37.81 -0.82
CA SER A 257 3.80 -38.74 -1.92
C SER A 257 5.04 -38.38 -2.72
N PRO A 258 5.81 -39.37 -3.24
CA PRO A 258 6.96 -39.11 -4.13
C PRO A 258 6.60 -38.34 -5.40
N ARG A 259 5.40 -38.54 -5.91
CA ARG A 259 4.87 -37.84 -7.09
C ARG A 259 4.31 -36.44 -6.77
N LYS A 260 4.46 -35.96 -5.53
CA LYS A 260 3.96 -34.66 -5.05
C LYS A 260 2.45 -34.44 -5.28
N ARG A 261 1.67 -35.53 -5.21
CA ARG A 261 0.22 -35.45 -5.41
C ARG A 261 -0.53 -35.01 -4.16
N THR A 262 -0.08 -35.46 -3.00
CA THR A 262 -0.71 -35.16 -1.72
C THR A 262 0.28 -34.46 -0.80
N TYR A 263 -0.22 -33.52 0.00
CA TYR A 263 0.58 -32.76 0.95
C TYR A 263 -0.25 -32.35 2.17
N ILE A 264 0.45 -32.13 3.25
CA ILE A 264 -0.05 -31.45 4.44
C ILE A 264 0.53 -30.05 4.42
N TRP A 265 -0.28 -29.06 4.79
CA TRP A 265 0.16 -27.67 4.87
C TRP A 265 -0.25 -27.04 6.18
N GLN A 266 0.52 -26.04 6.59
CA GLN A 266 0.29 -25.21 7.76
C GLN A 266 0.58 -23.75 7.42
N SER A 267 -0.25 -22.83 7.94
CA SER A 267 0.04 -21.38 7.98
C SER A 267 -0.14 -20.89 9.40
N LEU A 268 0.83 -20.14 9.88
CA LEU A 268 0.81 -19.43 11.15
C LEU A 268 0.97 -17.94 10.83
N ASP A 269 0.00 -17.15 11.25
CA ASP A 269 0.01 -15.70 11.10
C ASP A 269 -0.12 -15.07 12.49
N TYR A 270 0.76 -14.14 12.80
CA TYR A 270 0.72 -13.35 14.02
C TYR A 270 0.71 -11.87 13.68
N TYR A 271 -0.24 -11.16 14.26
CA TYR A 271 -0.42 -9.72 14.11
C TYR A 271 -0.34 -9.05 15.47
N ASN A 272 0.26 -7.86 15.48
CA ASN A 272 0.26 -6.98 16.63
C ASN A 272 0.16 -5.54 16.15
N ASP A 273 -1.04 -4.99 16.23
CA ASP A 273 -1.35 -3.63 15.88
C ASP A 273 -1.49 -2.81 17.16
N ARG A 274 -0.78 -1.68 17.23
CA ARG A 274 -0.86 -0.76 18.34
C ARG A 274 -0.97 0.67 17.83
N PHE A 275 -1.95 1.37 18.34
CA PHE A 275 -2.17 2.78 18.13
C PHE A 275 -2.07 3.52 19.46
N THR A 276 -1.27 4.57 19.53
CA THR A 276 -1.23 5.49 20.67
C THR A 276 -1.48 6.90 20.18
N TYR A 277 -2.19 7.66 20.97
CA TYR A 277 -2.46 9.06 20.74
C TYR A 277 -2.25 9.84 22.02
N SER A 278 -1.50 10.93 21.96
CA SER A 278 -1.26 11.81 23.10
C SER A 278 -1.41 13.26 22.70
N ASP A 279 -2.06 14.04 23.55
CA ASP A 279 -2.14 15.49 23.46
C ASP A 279 -2.12 16.09 24.87
N LYS A 280 -1.20 17.00 25.12
CA LYS A 280 -1.03 17.66 26.41
C LYS A 280 -1.92 18.89 26.56
N SER A 281 -2.68 19.24 25.54
CA SER A 281 -3.58 20.38 25.52
C SER A 281 -5.03 19.95 25.51
N ARG A 282 -5.88 20.74 26.19
CA ARG A 282 -7.32 20.61 26.11
C ARG A 282 -7.85 21.55 25.03
N ASP A 283 -7.96 21.10 23.82
CA ASP A 283 -8.57 21.87 22.74
C ASP A 283 -10.04 21.49 22.56
N THR A 284 -10.93 22.30 23.15
CA THR A 284 -12.38 22.07 23.06
C THR A 284 -12.95 22.31 21.66
N ASN A 285 -12.24 23.07 20.81
CA ASN A 285 -12.68 23.27 19.42
C ASN A 285 -12.46 22.00 18.61
N TYR A 286 -11.41 21.24 18.91
CA TYR A 286 -11.13 19.98 18.23
C TYR A 286 -11.89 18.80 18.85
N TYR A 287 -11.80 18.63 20.18
CA TYR A 287 -12.38 17.46 20.86
C TYR A 287 -13.85 17.63 21.21
N GLY A 288 -14.35 18.87 21.29
CA GLY A 288 -15.64 19.18 21.87
C GLY A 288 -15.61 19.24 23.41
N PRO A 289 -16.77 19.36 24.06
CA PRO A 289 -16.84 19.52 25.52
C PRO A 289 -16.66 18.20 26.30
N ASN A 290 -16.82 17.06 25.64
CA ASN A 290 -16.93 15.76 26.30
C ASN A 290 -15.58 15.03 26.37
N PHE A 291 -15.15 14.75 27.58
CA PHE A 291 -13.99 13.90 27.89
C PHE A 291 -14.47 12.74 28.76
N ASN A 292 -14.15 11.51 28.39
CA ASN A 292 -14.66 10.31 29.08
C ASN A 292 -13.90 10.02 30.38
N PHE A 293 -12.59 10.37 30.43
CA PHE A 293 -11.71 9.93 31.52
C PHE A 293 -10.82 11.06 32.07
N SER A 294 -10.18 11.83 31.21
CA SER A 294 -9.28 12.92 31.63
C SER A 294 -9.69 14.24 30.99
N ASN A 295 -9.79 15.29 31.81
CA ASN A 295 -10.21 16.62 31.37
C ASN A 295 -9.04 17.54 31.00
N SER A 296 -7.79 17.15 31.26
CA SER A 296 -6.62 18.00 31.07
C SER A 296 -5.76 17.59 29.90
N GLU A 297 -5.62 16.31 29.67
CA GLU A 297 -4.74 15.73 28.65
C GLU A 297 -5.34 14.44 28.09
N THR A 298 -4.89 14.06 26.91
CA THR A 298 -5.21 12.79 26.28
C THR A 298 -3.94 11.94 26.19
N ASN A 299 -4.00 10.68 26.64
CA ASN A 299 -2.93 9.72 26.51
C ASN A 299 -3.56 8.32 26.37
N ASP A 300 -3.84 7.95 25.14
CA ASP A 300 -4.60 6.77 24.79
C ASP A 300 -3.73 5.72 24.11
N SER A 301 -3.97 4.45 24.41
CA SER A 301 -3.30 3.33 23.78
C SER A 301 -4.28 2.19 23.52
N THR A 302 -4.45 1.83 22.26
CA THR A 302 -5.23 0.64 21.84
C THR A 302 -4.32 -0.33 21.13
N SER A 303 -4.34 -1.59 21.52
CA SER A 303 -3.58 -2.66 20.88
C SER A 303 -4.46 -3.87 20.61
N LEU A 304 -4.26 -4.45 19.43
CA LEU A 304 -4.88 -5.71 19.01
C LEU A 304 -3.78 -6.70 18.64
N LYS A 305 -3.69 -7.77 19.39
CA LYS A 305 -2.85 -8.92 19.05
C LYS A 305 -3.77 -10.04 18.58
N TYR A 306 -3.50 -10.61 17.43
CA TYR A 306 -4.25 -11.78 17.00
C TYR A 306 -3.36 -12.78 16.27
N GLY A 307 -3.69 -14.04 16.45
CA GLY A 307 -3.06 -15.17 15.79
C GLY A 307 -4.07 -15.92 14.92
N THR A 308 -3.62 -16.36 13.76
CA THR A 308 -4.36 -17.29 12.92
C THR A 308 -3.49 -18.51 12.67
N GLN A 309 -3.98 -19.67 13.05
CA GLN A 309 -3.38 -20.94 12.70
C GLN A 309 -4.29 -21.66 11.71
N GLN A 310 -3.70 -22.15 10.64
CA GLN A 310 -4.38 -22.96 9.64
C GLN A 310 -3.60 -24.25 9.47
N LEU A 311 -4.30 -25.36 9.39
CA LEU A 311 -3.75 -26.68 9.14
C LEU A 311 -4.66 -27.40 8.16
N GLY A 312 -4.09 -28.03 7.16
CA GLY A 312 -4.90 -28.69 6.16
C GLY A 312 -4.17 -29.76 5.36
N TRP A 313 -4.97 -30.39 4.55
CA TRP A 313 -4.54 -31.39 3.58
C TRP A 313 -4.79 -30.88 2.16
N GLY A 314 -3.91 -31.22 1.25
CA GLY A 314 -4.01 -30.84 -0.15
C GLY A 314 -3.76 -32.01 -1.09
N LEU A 315 -4.47 -31.96 -2.21
CA LEU A 315 -4.31 -32.84 -3.36
C LEU A 315 -3.88 -31.99 -4.55
N ARG A 316 -2.86 -32.43 -5.28
CA ARG A 316 -2.44 -31.85 -6.55
C ARG A 316 -2.28 -32.95 -7.58
N ASP A 317 -3.06 -32.91 -8.62
CA ASP A 317 -2.91 -33.83 -9.75
C ASP A 317 -2.49 -33.04 -11.00
N THR A 318 -1.40 -33.54 -11.64
CA THR A 318 -0.86 -32.93 -12.85
C THR A 318 -1.08 -33.94 -13.97
N GLN A 319 -2.12 -33.71 -14.76
CA GLN A 319 -2.47 -34.56 -15.91
C GLN A 319 -2.11 -33.84 -17.21
N SER A 320 -2.14 -34.57 -18.33
CA SER A 320 -1.88 -34.02 -19.67
C SER A 320 -2.81 -32.86 -20.05
N ILE A 321 -3.98 -32.78 -19.43
CA ILE A 321 -5.01 -31.74 -19.68
C ILE A 321 -4.95 -30.57 -18.69
N GLY A 322 -4.03 -30.56 -17.74
CA GLY A 322 -3.89 -29.45 -16.78
C GLY A 322 -3.53 -29.85 -15.37
N ILE A 323 -3.51 -28.89 -14.48
CA ILE A 323 -3.25 -29.06 -13.03
C ILE A 323 -4.55 -28.87 -12.29
N PHE A 324 -4.97 -29.87 -11.53
CA PHE A 324 -6.02 -29.76 -10.54
C PHE A 324 -5.40 -29.72 -9.13
N ALA A 325 -5.83 -28.81 -8.27
CA ALA A 325 -5.44 -28.80 -6.88
C ALA A 325 -6.65 -28.50 -5.99
N LEU A 326 -6.74 -29.21 -4.88
CA LEU A 326 -7.76 -29.07 -3.85
C LEU A 326 -7.06 -28.97 -2.49
N GLU A 327 -7.42 -27.98 -1.69
CA GLU A 327 -6.98 -27.84 -0.32
C GLU A 327 -8.19 -27.75 0.61
N ILE A 328 -8.15 -28.49 1.70
CA ILE A 328 -9.15 -28.42 2.78
C ILE A 328 -8.39 -28.13 4.06
N GLY A 329 -8.81 -27.15 4.81
CA GLY A 329 -8.13 -26.73 6.02
C GLY A 329 -9.08 -26.33 7.14
N TYR A 330 -8.60 -26.56 8.34
CA TYR A 330 -9.14 -26.03 9.57
C TYR A 330 -8.45 -24.73 9.93
N ARG A 331 -9.19 -23.78 10.46
CA ARG A 331 -8.71 -22.45 10.85
C ARG A 331 -9.08 -22.16 12.31
N PHE A 332 -8.07 -21.85 13.09
CA PHE A 332 -8.20 -21.36 14.45
C PHE A 332 -7.71 -19.91 14.51
N GLN A 333 -8.46 -19.04 15.15
CA GLN A 333 -8.08 -17.64 15.37
C GLN A 333 -8.30 -17.28 16.82
N HIS A 334 -7.40 -16.45 17.30
CA HIS A 334 -7.51 -15.90 18.65
C HIS A 334 -7.07 -14.44 18.63
N ALA A 335 -7.75 -13.59 19.38
CA ALA A 335 -7.49 -12.17 19.43
C ALA A 335 -7.55 -11.66 20.86
N HIS A 336 -6.71 -10.65 21.14
CA HIS A 336 -6.70 -9.92 22.39
C HIS A 336 -6.68 -8.41 22.09
N LEU A 337 -7.80 -7.74 22.35
CA LEU A 337 -7.93 -6.29 22.28
C LEU A 337 -7.70 -5.70 23.67
N ARG A 338 -6.82 -4.72 23.76
CA ARG A 338 -6.54 -3.99 24.99
C ARG A 338 -6.56 -2.48 24.75
N SER A 339 -7.30 -1.76 25.60
CA SER A 339 -7.34 -0.29 25.57
C SER A 339 -6.95 0.25 26.94
N GLN A 340 -6.04 1.23 26.92
CA GLN A 340 -5.57 1.98 28.10
C GLN A 340 -5.77 3.46 27.85
N ILE A 341 -6.20 4.18 28.89
CA ILE A 341 -6.35 5.62 28.87
C ILE A 341 -5.55 6.15 30.04
N SER A 342 -4.56 6.99 29.76
CA SER A 342 -3.49 7.29 30.69
C SER A 342 -2.85 5.97 31.19
N ASP A 343 -2.70 5.76 32.47
CA ASP A 343 -2.15 4.53 33.02
C ASP A 343 -3.20 3.47 33.39
N SER A 344 -4.49 3.76 33.13
CA SER A 344 -5.59 2.89 33.50
C SER A 344 -5.97 1.93 32.39
N LEU A 345 -6.07 0.64 32.71
CA LEU A 345 -6.62 -0.37 31.81
C LEU A 345 -8.16 -0.23 31.80
N VAL A 346 -8.72 0.18 30.66
CA VAL A 346 -10.16 0.40 30.48
C VAL A 346 -10.84 -0.83 29.89
N GLN A 347 -10.12 -1.59 29.07
CA GLN A 347 -10.67 -2.75 28.40
C GLN A 347 -9.60 -3.81 28.15
N SER A 348 -9.99 -5.07 28.36
CA SER A 348 -9.25 -6.26 27.94
C SER A 348 -10.26 -7.31 27.45
N LEU A 349 -10.27 -7.57 26.15
CA LEU A 349 -11.20 -8.48 25.50
C LEU A 349 -10.43 -9.61 24.83
N TRP A 350 -10.79 -10.85 25.13
CA TRP A 350 -10.27 -12.04 24.49
C TRP A 350 -11.35 -12.68 23.63
N GLU A 351 -11.00 -12.99 22.40
CA GLU A 351 -11.90 -13.63 21.44
C GLU A 351 -11.22 -14.81 20.76
N THR A 352 -11.98 -15.85 20.51
CA THR A 352 -11.54 -17.02 19.76
C THR A 352 -12.55 -17.36 18.67
N SER A 353 -12.08 -17.93 17.59
CA SER A 353 -12.94 -18.36 16.49
C SER A 353 -12.39 -19.59 15.80
N HIS A 354 -13.27 -20.48 15.42
CA HIS A 354 -12.95 -21.69 14.67
C HIS A 354 -13.68 -21.69 13.34
N GLY A 355 -13.02 -22.18 12.32
CA GLY A 355 -13.58 -22.22 10.98
C GLY A 355 -12.91 -23.26 10.10
N TYR A 356 -13.34 -23.29 8.86
CA TYR A 356 -12.78 -24.15 7.82
C TYR A 356 -12.68 -23.41 6.50
N GLN A 357 -11.84 -23.93 5.62
CA GLN A 357 -11.65 -23.39 4.28
C GLN A 357 -11.46 -24.48 3.26
N ILE A 358 -11.89 -24.19 2.04
CA ILE A 358 -11.73 -25.04 0.87
C ILE A 358 -11.19 -24.16 -0.26
N ASN A 359 -10.07 -24.58 -0.84
CA ASN A 359 -9.54 -23.96 -2.04
C ASN A 359 -9.48 -25.02 -3.14
N ALA A 360 -10.12 -24.76 -4.26
CA ALA A 360 -10.00 -25.61 -5.43
C ALA A 360 -9.49 -24.77 -6.59
N GLN A 361 -8.59 -25.33 -7.38
CA GLN A 361 -8.13 -24.69 -8.59
C GLN A 361 -7.92 -25.67 -9.72
N TRP A 362 -8.21 -25.22 -10.90
CA TRP A 362 -8.00 -25.95 -12.14
C TRP A 362 -7.31 -25.03 -13.16
N ILE A 363 -6.12 -25.45 -13.57
CA ILE A 363 -5.24 -24.67 -14.43
C ILE A 363 -5.00 -25.45 -15.72
N ARG A 364 -5.40 -24.88 -16.84
CA ARG A 364 -5.07 -25.29 -18.20
C ARG A 364 -4.24 -24.21 -18.90
N PRO A 365 -3.61 -24.50 -20.05
CA PRO A 365 -2.85 -23.47 -20.79
C PRO A 365 -3.65 -22.21 -21.11
N GLN A 366 -4.95 -22.34 -21.39
CA GLN A 366 -5.83 -21.23 -21.75
C GLN A 366 -6.83 -20.85 -20.67
N GLN A 367 -7.01 -21.66 -19.62
CA GLN A 367 -8.05 -21.44 -18.62
C GLN A 367 -7.52 -21.67 -17.21
N ARG A 368 -7.96 -20.80 -16.30
CA ARG A 368 -7.77 -20.98 -14.87
C ARG A 368 -9.09 -20.76 -14.17
N VAL A 369 -9.50 -21.71 -13.36
CA VAL A 369 -10.67 -21.61 -12.48
C VAL A 369 -10.18 -21.75 -11.05
N GLN A 370 -10.59 -20.84 -10.17
CA GLN A 370 -10.23 -20.85 -8.75
C GLN A 370 -11.50 -20.65 -7.93
N LEU A 371 -11.75 -21.55 -7.02
CA LEU A 371 -12.82 -21.47 -6.02
C LEU A 371 -12.17 -21.33 -4.65
N HIS A 372 -12.58 -20.33 -3.91
CA HIS A 372 -12.24 -20.17 -2.50
C HIS A 372 -13.51 -20.09 -1.68
N PHE A 373 -13.62 -20.96 -0.67
CA PHE A 373 -14.67 -20.91 0.32
C PHE A 373 -14.07 -20.94 1.72
N GLN A 374 -14.54 -20.07 2.59
CA GLN A 374 -14.16 -20.01 3.99
C GLN A 374 -15.38 -19.74 4.82
N GLN A 375 -15.50 -20.38 5.97
CA GLN A 375 -16.57 -20.12 6.95
C GLN A 375 -16.02 -20.18 8.36
N GLN A 376 -16.52 -19.28 9.22
CA GLN A 376 -16.28 -19.27 10.65
C GLN A 376 -17.50 -19.84 11.38
N ALA A 377 -17.26 -20.81 12.24
CA ALA A 377 -18.33 -21.57 12.90
C ALA A 377 -18.62 -21.07 14.32
N THR A 378 -17.66 -20.42 14.98
CA THR A 378 -17.79 -20.04 16.39
C THR A 378 -17.16 -18.68 16.71
N GLY A 379 -17.50 -18.13 17.88
CA GLY A 379 -16.91 -16.92 18.46
C GLY A 379 -17.41 -15.62 17.81
N TYR A 380 -16.69 -14.53 18.02
CA TYR A 380 -17.02 -13.22 17.45
C TYR A 380 -17.22 -13.25 15.93
N LEU A 381 -16.47 -14.13 15.26
CA LEU A 381 -16.54 -14.26 13.79
C LEU A 381 -17.58 -15.30 13.34
N GLN A 382 -18.39 -15.83 14.22
CA GLN A 382 -19.41 -16.82 13.86
C GLN A 382 -20.29 -16.34 12.71
N ASN A 383 -20.59 -17.21 11.77
CA ASN A 383 -21.34 -16.95 10.54
C ASN A 383 -20.62 -16.05 9.50
N ASN A 384 -19.38 -15.59 9.77
CA ASN A 384 -18.59 -14.98 8.72
C ASN A 384 -18.27 -16.03 7.66
N HIS A 385 -18.54 -15.70 6.40
CA HIS A 385 -18.17 -16.55 5.28
C HIS A 385 -17.69 -15.73 4.10
N GLN A 386 -16.94 -16.39 3.25
CA GLN A 386 -16.49 -15.87 1.96
C GLN A 386 -16.56 -16.98 0.94
N LEU A 387 -17.25 -16.71 -0.15
CA LEU A 387 -17.25 -17.53 -1.34
C LEU A 387 -16.76 -16.68 -2.51
N SER A 388 -15.70 -17.11 -3.16
CA SER A 388 -15.24 -16.45 -4.39
C SER A 388 -14.92 -17.46 -5.48
N LEU A 389 -15.41 -17.18 -6.68
CA LEU A 389 -15.13 -17.93 -7.88
C LEU A 389 -14.43 -16.98 -8.87
N ASN A 390 -13.23 -17.35 -9.29
CA ASN A 390 -12.46 -16.62 -10.29
C ASN A 390 -12.25 -17.51 -11.51
N VAL A 391 -12.63 -17.01 -12.70
CA VAL A 391 -12.47 -17.68 -13.97
C VAL A 391 -11.65 -16.77 -14.89
N GLN A 392 -10.48 -17.22 -15.28
CA GLN A 392 -9.62 -16.54 -16.23
C GLN A 392 -9.52 -17.35 -17.52
N HIS A 393 -9.73 -16.70 -18.64
CA HIS A 393 -9.58 -17.31 -19.96
C HIS A 393 -8.60 -16.49 -20.82
N ARG A 394 -7.54 -17.15 -21.30
CA ARG A 394 -6.58 -16.56 -22.23
C ARG A 394 -7.16 -16.62 -23.64
N LEU A 395 -7.44 -15.46 -24.22
CA LEU A 395 -7.93 -15.35 -25.59
C LEU A 395 -6.78 -15.50 -26.59
N HIS A 396 -5.65 -14.90 -26.25
CA HIS A 396 -4.41 -14.91 -27.03
C HIS A 396 -3.22 -14.84 -26.09
N ASP A 397 -1.99 -15.06 -26.56
CA ASP A 397 -0.77 -14.94 -25.72
C ASP A 397 -0.62 -13.56 -25.09
N SER A 398 -1.20 -12.55 -25.72
CA SER A 398 -1.17 -11.15 -25.29
C SER A 398 -2.42 -10.70 -24.53
N SER A 399 -3.48 -11.51 -24.44
CA SER A 399 -4.76 -11.05 -23.87
C SER A 399 -5.51 -12.11 -23.09
N TYR A 400 -6.21 -11.67 -22.04
CA TYR A 400 -7.09 -12.52 -21.25
C TYR A 400 -8.32 -11.77 -20.76
N ILE A 401 -9.37 -12.54 -20.50
CA ILE A 401 -10.56 -12.12 -19.77
C ILE A 401 -10.58 -12.84 -18.42
N GLU A 402 -11.00 -12.13 -17.40
CA GLU A 402 -11.20 -12.66 -16.05
C GLU A 402 -12.58 -12.24 -15.55
N ILE A 403 -13.30 -13.18 -14.94
CA ILE A 403 -14.58 -12.93 -14.28
C ILE A 403 -14.44 -13.43 -12.84
N GLN A 404 -14.84 -12.62 -11.89
CA GLN A 404 -14.87 -12.97 -10.48
C GLN A 404 -16.27 -12.75 -9.91
N LEU A 405 -16.75 -13.74 -9.18
CA LEU A 405 -17.92 -13.66 -8.32
C LEU A 405 -17.49 -13.70 -6.87
N LEU A 406 -18.03 -12.81 -6.05
CA LEU A 406 -17.78 -12.72 -4.63
C LEU A 406 -19.10 -12.65 -3.87
N ASN A 407 -19.26 -13.50 -2.88
CA ASN A 407 -20.25 -13.37 -1.83
C ASN A 407 -19.50 -13.43 -0.49
N GLU A 408 -19.66 -12.42 0.32
CA GLU A 408 -18.94 -12.30 1.58
C GLU A 408 -19.85 -11.74 2.67
N GLN A 409 -19.81 -12.35 3.84
CA GLN A 409 -20.45 -11.88 5.06
C GLN A 409 -19.39 -11.75 6.15
N GLN A 410 -19.32 -10.58 6.78
CA GLN A 410 -18.33 -10.30 7.82
C GLN A 410 -18.97 -9.59 9.02
N SER A 411 -18.44 -9.89 10.22
CA SER A 411 -18.67 -9.06 11.40
C SER A 411 -18.00 -7.69 11.20
N PRO A 412 -18.52 -6.60 11.77
CA PRO A 412 -17.78 -5.36 11.90
C PRO A 412 -16.39 -5.62 12.48
N ASN A 413 -15.44 -4.75 12.26
CA ASN A 413 -14.13 -4.94 12.89
C ASN A 413 -14.17 -4.53 14.37
N LEU A 414 -13.17 -5.00 15.14
CA LEU A 414 -13.13 -4.74 16.59
C LEU A 414 -13.00 -3.25 16.92
N PHE A 415 -12.46 -2.43 16.02
CA PHE A 415 -12.45 -0.99 16.19
C PHE A 415 -13.87 -0.42 16.18
N GLN A 416 -14.72 -0.83 15.24
CA GLN A 416 -16.09 -0.31 15.10
C GLN A 416 -17.01 -0.73 16.27
N THR A 417 -16.70 -1.82 16.96
CA THR A 417 -17.55 -2.39 18.00
C THR A 417 -17.04 -2.18 19.43
N HIS A 418 -15.72 -2.04 19.59
CA HIS A 418 -15.09 -2.08 20.92
C HIS A 418 -14.03 -0.99 21.14
N PHE A 419 -13.84 -0.05 20.19
CA PHE A 419 -12.87 1.01 20.41
C PHE A 419 -13.31 1.93 21.55
N VAL A 420 -12.37 2.22 22.44
CA VAL A 420 -12.57 3.17 23.53
C VAL A 420 -11.29 4.01 23.73
N ASN A 421 -11.47 5.32 23.83
CA ASN A 421 -10.43 6.27 24.15
C ASN A 421 -10.99 7.43 24.96
N ASN A 422 -10.22 8.47 25.21
CA ASN A 422 -10.66 9.61 26.03
C ASN A 422 -11.85 10.38 25.42
N HIS A 423 -12.07 10.29 24.10
CA HIS A 423 -13.10 11.05 23.38
C HIS A 423 -14.22 10.19 22.80
N PHE A 424 -13.99 8.91 22.63
CA PHE A 424 -14.94 7.98 22.02
C PHE A 424 -15.10 6.71 22.85
N ASP A 425 -16.35 6.21 22.89
CA ASP A 425 -16.68 4.87 23.38
C ASP A 425 -17.65 4.22 22.39
N PHE A 426 -17.17 3.21 21.65
CA PHE A 426 -17.96 2.49 20.64
C PHE A 426 -18.59 1.22 21.18
N ARG A 427 -18.34 0.86 22.44
CA ARG A 427 -18.90 -0.35 23.07
C ARG A 427 -20.41 -0.26 23.12
N GLY A 428 -21.08 -1.31 22.64
CA GLY A 428 -22.55 -1.39 22.62
C GLY A 428 -23.26 -0.45 21.63
N LYS A 429 -22.52 0.28 20.75
CA LYS A 429 -23.13 1.15 19.72
C LYS A 429 -23.68 0.33 18.55
N LEU A 430 -23.08 -0.82 18.27
CA LEU A 430 -23.55 -1.76 17.25
C LEU A 430 -24.00 -3.06 17.93
N ASN A 431 -25.04 -3.68 17.36
CA ASN A 431 -25.44 -5.01 17.80
C ASN A 431 -24.31 -6.02 17.54
N ALA A 432 -24.00 -6.88 18.49
CA ALA A 432 -22.98 -7.92 18.36
C ALA A 432 -23.24 -8.89 17.18
N ASP A 433 -24.51 -9.09 16.83
CA ASP A 433 -24.92 -9.95 15.72
C ASP A 433 -24.99 -9.25 14.37
N HIS A 434 -24.62 -7.96 14.32
CA HIS A 434 -24.63 -7.22 13.07
C HIS A 434 -23.64 -7.84 12.07
N ARG A 435 -24.07 -7.94 10.81
CA ARG A 435 -23.25 -8.50 9.72
C ARG A 435 -23.28 -7.56 8.52
N ILE A 436 -22.12 -7.43 7.89
CA ILE A 436 -21.92 -6.69 6.66
C ILE A 436 -21.86 -7.71 5.54
N ILE A 437 -22.74 -7.57 4.55
CA ILE A 437 -22.82 -8.50 3.41
C ILE A 437 -22.42 -7.77 2.14
N GLN A 438 -21.49 -8.34 1.41
CA GLN A 438 -21.05 -7.86 0.11
C GLN A 438 -21.27 -8.93 -0.95
N ASN A 439 -22.01 -8.59 -1.99
CA ASN A 439 -22.16 -9.39 -3.21
C ASN A 439 -21.55 -8.60 -4.37
N GLU A 440 -20.66 -9.22 -5.14
CA GLU A 440 -19.96 -8.53 -6.21
C GLU A 440 -19.74 -9.46 -7.41
N ILE A 441 -19.94 -8.94 -8.60
CA ILE A 441 -19.44 -9.48 -9.84
C ILE A 441 -18.45 -8.51 -10.46
N SER A 442 -17.28 -9.01 -10.86
CA SER A 442 -16.31 -8.20 -11.57
C SER A 442 -15.82 -8.90 -12.84
N GLY A 443 -15.63 -8.10 -13.88
CA GLY A 443 -15.07 -8.51 -15.14
C GLY A 443 -13.82 -7.72 -15.46
N ARG A 444 -12.79 -8.36 -16.02
CA ARG A 444 -11.53 -7.73 -16.42
C ARG A 444 -11.11 -8.20 -17.78
N TYR A 445 -10.66 -7.27 -18.60
CA TYR A 445 -9.96 -7.56 -19.85
C TYR A 445 -8.58 -6.94 -19.78
N ALA A 446 -7.56 -7.69 -20.13
CA ALA A 446 -6.20 -7.20 -20.25
C ALA A 446 -5.58 -7.60 -21.58
N TYR A 447 -4.89 -6.66 -22.19
CA TYR A 447 -4.08 -6.84 -23.37
C TYR A 447 -2.70 -6.25 -23.16
N ARG A 448 -1.64 -6.99 -23.50
CA ARG A 448 -0.26 -6.53 -23.37
C ARG A 448 0.56 -6.87 -24.60
N SER A 449 1.18 -5.86 -25.19
CA SER A 449 2.14 -5.98 -26.26
C SER A 449 3.34 -5.08 -26.02
N GLN A 450 4.34 -5.13 -26.91
CA GLN A 450 5.48 -4.21 -26.82
C GLN A 450 5.09 -2.73 -26.98
N LYS A 451 4.04 -2.46 -27.76
CA LYS A 451 3.58 -1.09 -28.06
C LYS A 451 2.45 -0.62 -27.16
N MET A 452 1.60 -1.54 -26.69
CA MET A 452 0.37 -1.18 -26.01
C MET A 452 0.11 -2.11 -24.82
N ASP A 453 -0.17 -1.52 -23.65
CA ASP A 453 -0.84 -2.20 -22.54
C ASP A 453 -2.21 -1.57 -22.39
N PHE A 454 -3.23 -2.39 -22.32
CA PHE A 454 -4.60 -1.99 -22.08
C PHE A 454 -5.22 -2.87 -21.00
N PHE A 455 -5.88 -2.26 -20.07
CA PHE A 455 -6.64 -2.93 -19.02
C PHE A 455 -8.00 -2.24 -18.90
N ALA A 456 -9.07 -3.03 -18.86
CA ALA A 456 -10.41 -2.56 -18.56
C ALA A 456 -11.02 -3.48 -17.51
N GLY A 457 -11.54 -2.88 -16.44
CA GLY A 457 -12.21 -3.58 -15.35
C GLY A 457 -13.57 -2.97 -15.06
N LEU A 458 -14.57 -3.80 -14.82
CA LEU A 458 -15.90 -3.43 -14.38
C LEU A 458 -16.23 -4.21 -13.10
N GLN A 459 -16.71 -3.52 -12.08
CA GLN A 459 -17.20 -4.08 -10.83
C GLN A 459 -18.63 -3.61 -10.60
N ILE A 460 -19.52 -4.53 -10.27
CA ILE A 460 -20.90 -4.25 -9.87
C ILE A 460 -21.14 -4.99 -8.59
N GLY A 461 -21.61 -4.30 -7.56
CA GLY A 461 -21.83 -4.91 -6.27
C GLY A 461 -22.97 -4.30 -5.47
N GLN A 462 -23.33 -5.01 -4.43
CA GLN A 462 -24.30 -4.61 -3.42
C GLN A 462 -23.67 -4.76 -2.04
N MET A 463 -23.88 -3.75 -1.21
CA MET A 463 -23.52 -3.75 0.21
C MET A 463 -24.75 -3.66 1.06
N GLN A 464 -24.82 -4.52 2.08
CA GLN A 464 -25.90 -4.54 3.08
C GLN A 464 -25.28 -4.40 4.46
N GLY A 465 -25.88 -3.53 5.28
CA GLY A 465 -25.44 -3.30 6.65
C GLY A 465 -24.02 -2.76 6.78
N ASP A 466 -23.49 -2.02 5.79
CA ASP A 466 -22.15 -1.40 5.86
C ASP A 466 -22.05 -0.44 7.05
N VAL A 467 -20.91 -0.43 7.71
CA VAL A 467 -20.68 0.41 8.89
C VAL A 467 -19.59 1.43 8.58
N ARG A 468 -19.96 2.70 8.67
CA ARG A 468 -19.03 3.82 8.43
C ARG A 468 -19.11 4.85 9.55
N ALA A 469 -18.04 5.61 9.70
CA ALA A 469 -18.09 6.82 10.53
C ALA A 469 -18.73 7.96 9.72
N ILE A 470 -19.80 8.54 10.23
CA ILE A 470 -20.53 9.64 9.59
C ILE A 470 -20.67 10.78 10.61
N ALA A 471 -20.51 12.02 10.15
CA ALA A 471 -20.75 13.28 10.88
C ALA A 471 -20.13 13.38 12.29
N THR A 472 -20.37 12.40 13.16
CA THR A 472 -19.92 12.39 14.57
C THR A 472 -18.65 11.59 14.80
N ALA A 473 -17.99 11.10 13.72
CA ALA A 473 -16.85 10.18 13.78
C ALA A 473 -17.13 8.88 14.57
N GLN A 474 -18.39 8.52 14.75
CA GLN A 474 -18.85 7.28 15.40
C GLN A 474 -19.35 6.28 14.33
N PRO A 475 -19.25 4.97 14.59
CA PRO A 475 -19.74 3.96 13.66
C PRO A 475 -21.27 4.01 13.56
N GLN A 476 -21.77 4.05 12.34
CA GLN A 476 -23.20 4.01 12.01
C GLN A 476 -23.44 3.01 10.90
N ILE A 477 -24.59 2.34 10.94
CA ILE A 477 -25.04 1.40 9.91
C ILE A 477 -25.65 2.22 8.77
N LEU A 478 -25.12 2.05 7.55
CA LEU A 478 -25.66 2.65 6.34
C LEU A 478 -26.88 1.89 5.83
N GLN A 479 -27.73 2.56 5.06
CA GLN A 479 -28.73 1.88 4.24
C GLN A 479 -28.04 1.01 3.17
N ASP A 480 -28.73 -0.07 2.78
CA ASP A 480 -28.25 -0.94 1.72
C ASP A 480 -28.08 -0.18 0.41
N TYR A 481 -26.99 -0.41 -0.29
CA TYR A 481 -26.69 0.28 -1.54
C TYR A 481 -26.06 -0.61 -2.59
N GLN A 482 -26.16 -0.18 -3.84
CA GLN A 482 -25.47 -0.78 -4.98
C GLN A 482 -24.41 0.18 -5.48
N TYR A 483 -23.34 -0.38 -6.04
CA TYR A 483 -22.25 0.39 -6.64
C TYR A 483 -21.80 -0.21 -7.97
N VAL A 484 -21.31 0.66 -8.83
CA VAL A 484 -20.65 0.32 -10.07
C VAL A 484 -19.32 1.06 -10.11
N GLN A 485 -18.25 0.35 -10.45
CA GLN A 485 -16.93 0.91 -10.60
C GLN A 485 -16.29 0.41 -11.89
N THR A 486 -15.74 1.33 -12.67
CA THR A 486 -15.00 1.03 -13.90
C THR A 486 -13.58 1.55 -13.77
N THR A 487 -12.61 0.74 -14.16
CA THR A 487 -11.20 1.12 -14.24
C THR A 487 -10.69 0.87 -15.65
N ILE A 488 -10.04 1.87 -16.25
CA ILE A 488 -9.41 1.74 -17.57
C ILE A 488 -7.99 2.26 -17.44
N ASP A 489 -7.00 1.40 -17.65
CA ASP A 489 -5.59 1.76 -17.75
C ASP A 489 -5.10 1.53 -19.18
N PHE A 490 -4.42 2.51 -19.71
CA PHE A 490 -3.92 2.49 -21.08
C PHE A 490 -2.51 3.05 -21.11
N ARG A 491 -1.62 2.34 -21.80
CA ARG A 491 -0.28 2.79 -22.14
C ARG A 491 -0.02 2.49 -23.60
N TYR A 492 0.47 3.48 -24.34
CA TYR A 492 0.76 3.35 -25.76
C TYR A 492 2.08 4.04 -26.12
N ASN A 493 2.98 3.29 -26.75
CA ASN A 493 4.22 3.76 -27.31
C ASN A 493 4.03 3.96 -28.82
N THR A 494 3.89 5.21 -29.27
CA THR A 494 3.63 5.54 -30.69
C THR A 494 4.82 5.20 -31.59
N SER A 495 6.03 5.39 -31.03
CA SER A 495 7.30 5.18 -31.69
C SER A 495 8.34 4.78 -30.65
N GLN A 496 9.61 4.77 -31.03
CA GLN A 496 10.71 4.52 -30.10
C GLN A 496 10.84 5.64 -29.03
N HIS A 497 10.17 6.77 -29.20
CA HIS A 497 10.39 7.97 -28.40
C HIS A 497 9.18 8.38 -27.55
N TRP A 498 7.97 8.36 -28.08
CA TRP A 498 6.79 8.88 -27.40
C TRP A 498 5.98 7.78 -26.68
N MET A 499 5.61 8.06 -25.43
CA MET A 499 4.72 7.25 -24.65
C MET A 499 3.55 8.08 -24.09
N PHE A 500 2.35 7.57 -24.25
CA PHE A 500 1.12 8.06 -23.62
C PHE A 500 0.68 7.04 -22.59
N ALA A 501 0.28 7.53 -21.41
CA ALA A 501 -0.28 6.72 -20.35
C ALA A 501 -1.52 7.39 -19.77
N SER A 502 -2.57 6.63 -19.52
CA SER A 502 -3.77 7.12 -18.85
C SER A 502 -4.33 6.08 -17.91
N SER A 503 -4.95 6.56 -16.83
CA SER A 503 -5.71 5.76 -15.90
C SER A 503 -6.99 6.48 -15.57
N PHE A 504 -8.14 5.82 -15.73
CA PHE A 504 -9.47 6.35 -15.43
C PHE A 504 -10.15 5.43 -14.44
N HIS A 505 -10.65 6.01 -13.35
CA HIS A 505 -11.50 5.33 -12.39
C HIS A 505 -12.82 6.09 -12.32
N VAL A 506 -13.90 5.44 -12.71
CA VAL A 506 -15.26 5.98 -12.69
C VAL A 506 -16.08 5.14 -11.75
N GLN A 507 -16.80 5.77 -10.83
CA GLN A 507 -17.64 5.07 -9.88
C GLN A 507 -18.94 5.80 -9.64
N GLN A 508 -19.97 5.02 -9.38
CA GLN A 508 -21.29 5.50 -9.03
C GLN A 508 -21.95 4.53 -8.04
N ASN A 509 -22.80 5.06 -7.20
CA ASN A 509 -23.62 4.28 -6.28
C ASN A 509 -24.95 5.00 -6.01
N ASN A 510 -25.92 4.26 -5.48
CA ASN A 510 -27.25 4.77 -5.18
C ASN A 510 -27.48 5.02 -3.67
N ALA A 511 -26.45 4.96 -2.84
CA ALA A 511 -26.58 5.27 -1.41
C ALA A 511 -26.92 6.74 -1.20
N ILE A 512 -28.00 7.02 -0.48
CA ILE A 512 -28.41 8.39 -0.13
C ILE A 512 -27.32 9.05 0.71
N GLU A 513 -26.73 8.30 1.62
CA GLU A 513 -25.68 8.75 2.55
C GLU A 513 -24.29 8.76 1.90
N TRP A 514 -24.14 8.10 0.77
CA TRP A 514 -22.85 8.00 0.07
C TRP A 514 -22.42 9.33 -0.57
N LYS A 515 -23.34 10.18 -0.93
CA LYS A 515 -23.00 11.57 -1.29
C LYS A 515 -22.18 12.23 -0.18
N ASN A 516 -22.34 11.73 1.04
CA ASN A 516 -21.63 12.16 2.23
C ASN A 516 -20.31 11.39 2.49
N LEU A 517 -19.98 10.35 1.74
CA LEU A 517 -18.75 9.55 1.97
C LEU A 517 -17.49 10.10 1.30
N GLY A 518 -17.61 11.24 0.61
CA GLY A 518 -16.44 11.97 0.14
C GLY A 518 -15.62 11.25 -0.94
N LEU A 519 -16.26 10.47 -1.84
CA LEU A 519 -15.55 9.82 -2.94
C LEU A 519 -15.84 10.50 -4.29
N PRO A 520 -14.79 10.83 -5.09
CA PRO A 520 -15.00 11.40 -6.41
C PRO A 520 -15.64 10.38 -7.36
N GLN A 521 -16.55 10.84 -8.23
CA GLN A 521 -17.12 9.98 -9.27
C GLN A 521 -16.11 9.64 -10.36
N LEU A 522 -15.21 10.56 -10.66
CA LEU A 522 -14.12 10.38 -11.62
C LEU A 522 -12.79 10.71 -10.95
N PHE A 523 -11.86 9.79 -11.06
CA PHE A 523 -10.45 10.05 -10.82
C PHE A 523 -9.67 9.65 -12.07
N THR A 524 -8.81 10.54 -12.56
CA THR A 524 -7.99 10.27 -13.74
C THR A 524 -6.56 10.70 -13.55
N ARG A 525 -5.65 9.98 -14.20
CA ARG A 525 -4.25 10.34 -14.35
C ARG A 525 -3.86 10.21 -15.80
N LEU A 526 -3.24 11.24 -16.34
CA LEU A 526 -2.77 11.31 -17.72
C LEU A 526 -1.27 11.58 -17.70
N GLY A 527 -0.52 10.94 -18.59
CA GLY A 527 0.92 11.15 -18.73
C GLY A 527 1.34 11.13 -20.20
N ILE A 528 2.20 12.05 -20.56
CA ILE A 528 2.89 12.07 -21.85
C ILE A 528 4.38 12.17 -21.59
N SER A 529 5.18 11.39 -22.31
CA SER A 529 6.62 11.46 -22.18
C SER A 529 7.35 11.18 -23.47
N TYR A 530 8.51 11.82 -23.60
CA TYR A 530 9.46 11.63 -24.69
C TYR A 530 10.73 10.99 -24.14
N GLN A 531 11.15 9.87 -24.72
CA GLN A 531 12.37 9.14 -24.35
C GLN A 531 13.35 9.14 -25.52
N ASN A 532 14.64 9.37 -25.22
CA ASN A 532 15.70 9.23 -26.21
C ASN A 532 17.03 8.85 -25.52
N ASN A 533 18.06 8.66 -26.32
CA ASN A 533 19.41 8.36 -25.87
C ASN A 533 20.32 9.56 -26.14
N ALA A 534 21.30 9.78 -25.28
CA ALA A 534 22.33 10.78 -25.41
C ALA A 534 23.72 10.18 -25.14
N PHE A 535 24.78 10.87 -25.49
CA PHE A 535 26.18 10.52 -25.25
C PHE A 535 26.50 9.07 -25.74
N ALA A 536 26.30 8.84 -27.05
CA ALA A 536 26.49 7.52 -27.67
C ALA A 536 25.78 6.36 -26.93
N LYS A 537 24.55 6.60 -26.47
CA LYS A 537 23.70 5.68 -25.71
C LYS A 537 24.15 5.41 -24.25
N ALA A 538 25.10 6.19 -23.73
CA ALA A 538 25.51 6.10 -22.33
C ALA A 538 24.42 6.59 -21.35
N LEU A 539 23.57 7.52 -21.81
CA LEU A 539 22.42 8.05 -21.07
C LEU A 539 21.14 7.72 -21.84
N ILE A 540 20.21 7.04 -21.19
CA ILE A 540 18.80 6.97 -21.58
C ILE A 540 18.08 8.04 -20.78
N TYR A 541 17.37 8.98 -21.39
CA TYR A 541 16.58 9.98 -20.69
C TYR A 541 15.13 9.99 -21.13
N ARG A 542 14.27 10.43 -20.24
CA ARG A 542 12.83 10.61 -20.47
C ARG A 542 12.40 11.94 -19.85
N LEU A 543 11.83 12.80 -20.67
CA LEU A 543 11.17 14.03 -20.25
C LEU A 543 9.66 13.79 -20.32
N GLY A 544 8.92 14.18 -19.30
CA GLY A 544 7.49 13.93 -19.28
C GLY A 544 6.69 14.91 -18.42
N PHE A 545 5.38 14.80 -18.62
CA PHE A 545 4.37 15.57 -17.95
C PHE A 545 3.29 14.61 -17.46
N ASP A 546 2.92 14.71 -16.19
CA ASP A 546 1.82 13.97 -15.57
C ASP A 546 0.74 14.98 -15.11
N ALA A 547 -0.53 14.64 -15.34
CA ALA A 547 -1.68 15.35 -14.82
C ALA A 547 -2.57 14.38 -14.04
N SER A 548 -3.05 14.76 -12.87
CA SER A 548 -4.04 14.01 -12.11
C SER A 548 -5.23 14.88 -11.75
N TYR A 549 -6.42 14.32 -11.77
CA TYR A 549 -7.65 15.06 -11.54
C TYR A 549 -8.69 14.16 -10.83
N ALA A 550 -9.40 14.75 -9.87
CA ALA A 550 -10.57 14.18 -9.23
C ALA A 550 -11.78 15.11 -9.46
N SER A 551 -12.92 14.55 -9.85
CA SER A 551 -14.18 15.33 -9.91
C SER A 551 -14.58 15.82 -8.51
N ALA A 552 -15.53 16.76 -8.44
CA ALA A 552 -16.05 17.23 -7.16
C ALA A 552 -16.56 16.09 -6.28
N TYR A 553 -16.24 16.16 -5.00
CA TYR A 553 -16.70 15.22 -3.97
C TYR A 553 -16.87 15.92 -2.63
N LEU A 554 -17.71 15.37 -1.76
CA LEU A 554 -17.83 15.89 -0.40
C LEU A 554 -16.55 15.66 0.38
N ALA A 555 -16.02 16.72 0.99
CA ALA A 555 -14.75 16.66 1.69
C ALA A 555 -14.80 15.66 2.85
N PRO A 556 -13.94 14.63 2.90
CA PRO A 556 -13.79 13.85 4.11
C PRO A 556 -13.11 14.68 5.20
N VAL A 557 -13.44 14.41 6.45
CA VAL A 557 -12.78 14.97 7.63
C VAL A 557 -11.92 13.86 8.27
N PHE A 558 -10.77 14.22 8.76
CA PHE A 558 -9.90 13.29 9.50
C PHE A 558 -9.86 13.62 10.98
N ARG A 559 -10.01 12.61 11.82
CA ARG A 559 -9.83 12.71 13.28
C ARG A 559 -8.55 11.99 13.70
N ALA A 560 -7.63 12.73 14.31
CA ALA A 560 -6.33 12.21 14.70
C ALA A 560 -6.43 11.26 15.91
N ASP A 561 -7.30 11.56 16.87
CA ASP A 561 -7.47 10.83 18.13
C ASP A 561 -8.09 9.41 17.96
N ASN A 562 -8.82 9.18 16.88
CA ASN A 562 -9.31 7.86 16.51
C ASN A 562 -8.79 7.38 15.14
N ARG A 563 -8.01 8.24 14.46
CA ARG A 563 -7.40 7.98 13.15
C ARG A 563 -8.40 7.52 12.08
N GLN A 564 -9.56 8.13 12.02
CA GLN A 564 -10.61 7.80 11.06
C GLN A 564 -10.91 8.96 10.12
N PHE A 565 -11.21 8.61 8.86
CA PHE A 565 -11.89 9.52 7.93
C PHE A 565 -13.39 9.33 8.07
N TYR A 566 -14.14 10.43 8.06
CA TYR A 566 -15.59 10.43 8.13
C TYR A 566 -16.18 11.52 7.23
N ALA A 567 -17.46 11.39 6.89
CA ALA A 567 -18.16 12.35 6.05
C ALA A 567 -18.38 13.66 6.81
N ASN A 568 -18.14 14.80 6.15
CA ASN A 568 -18.47 16.08 6.77
C ASN A 568 -19.97 16.38 6.69
N SER A 569 -20.48 17.07 7.72
CA SER A 569 -21.87 17.51 7.81
C SER A 569 -22.14 18.86 7.11
N ASN A 570 -21.09 19.58 6.67
CA ASN A 570 -21.19 20.96 6.22
C ASN A 570 -21.37 21.10 4.71
N ASN A 571 -21.54 20.00 3.96
CA ASN A 571 -21.68 19.97 2.50
C ASN A 571 -20.55 20.66 1.73
N ILE A 572 -19.36 20.79 2.32
CA ILE A 572 -18.19 21.36 1.66
C ILE A 572 -17.69 20.38 0.62
N GLN A 573 -17.53 20.86 -0.61
CA GLN A 573 -17.01 20.09 -1.73
C GLN A 573 -15.56 20.43 -2.01
N LEU A 574 -14.77 19.37 -2.28
CA LEU A 574 -13.38 19.42 -2.77
C LEU A 574 -13.29 18.82 -4.17
N GLY A 575 -12.10 18.78 -4.72
CA GLY A 575 -11.85 18.27 -6.07
C GLY A 575 -12.00 19.35 -7.14
N ASN A 576 -12.23 18.95 -8.40
CA ASN A 576 -12.22 19.82 -9.58
C ASN A 576 -10.95 20.64 -9.76
N TYR A 577 -9.85 20.13 -9.23
CA TYR A 577 -8.54 20.76 -9.33
C TYR A 577 -7.52 19.77 -9.92
N PRO A 578 -6.96 20.03 -11.11
CA PRO A 578 -5.91 19.21 -11.67
C PRO A 578 -4.57 19.50 -10.99
N LEU A 579 -3.82 18.45 -10.68
CA LEU A 579 -2.42 18.54 -10.25
C LEU A 579 -1.52 18.26 -11.46
N LEU A 580 -0.60 19.16 -11.76
CA LEU A 580 0.28 19.10 -12.92
C LEU A 580 1.73 18.94 -12.45
N ASP A 581 2.40 17.91 -12.94
CA ASP A 581 3.80 17.60 -12.63
C ASP A 581 4.64 17.55 -13.91
N VAL A 582 5.88 18.01 -13.84
CA VAL A 582 6.90 17.85 -14.90
C VAL A 582 8.05 17.04 -14.35
N TYR A 583 8.63 16.19 -15.17
CA TYR A 583 9.76 15.37 -14.72
C TYR A 583 10.78 15.08 -15.82
N LEU A 584 12.02 14.88 -15.37
CA LEU A 584 13.11 14.30 -16.14
C LEU A 584 13.57 13.03 -15.40
N SER A 585 13.58 11.90 -16.08
CA SER A 585 14.18 10.66 -15.58
C SER A 585 15.32 10.23 -16.47
N GLY A 586 16.34 9.58 -15.90
CA GLY A 586 17.48 9.11 -16.69
C GLY A 586 18.06 7.82 -16.13
N ARG A 587 18.78 7.08 -16.99
CA ARG A 587 19.58 5.91 -16.62
C ARG A 587 20.98 6.02 -17.19
N ILE A 588 21.95 5.89 -16.30
CA ILE A 588 23.36 5.76 -16.64
C ILE A 588 23.87 4.44 -16.03
N LYS A 589 24.19 3.47 -16.88
CA LYS A 589 24.64 2.13 -16.44
C LYS A 589 23.65 1.48 -15.47
N THR A 590 23.99 1.44 -14.18
CA THR A 590 23.24 0.79 -13.10
C THR A 590 22.50 1.78 -12.18
N VAL A 591 22.55 3.07 -12.54
CA VAL A 591 21.92 4.12 -11.76
C VAL A 591 20.81 4.76 -12.56
N ASP A 592 19.60 4.72 -12.02
CA ASP A 592 18.48 5.51 -12.47
C ASP A 592 18.40 6.79 -11.61
N PHE A 593 18.03 7.90 -12.20
CA PHE A 593 17.78 9.14 -11.48
C PHE A 593 16.51 9.82 -11.97
N PHE A 594 15.95 10.70 -11.16
CA PHE A 594 14.87 11.58 -11.57
C PHE A 594 14.99 12.96 -10.93
N LEU A 595 14.47 13.94 -11.67
CA LEU A 595 14.19 15.28 -11.22
C LEU A 595 12.70 15.53 -11.50
N LYS A 596 11.95 16.01 -10.52
CA LYS A 596 10.51 16.23 -10.66
C LYS A 596 10.13 17.56 -10.01
N TYR A 597 9.34 18.34 -10.72
CA TYR A 597 8.66 19.49 -10.17
C TYR A 597 7.19 19.15 -10.06
N GLU A 598 6.73 18.98 -8.83
CA GLU A 598 5.36 18.62 -8.51
C GLU A 598 4.52 19.89 -8.35
N HIS A 599 3.28 19.80 -8.81
CA HIS A 599 2.28 20.82 -8.62
C HIS A 599 2.62 22.15 -9.27
N LEU A 600 3.07 22.08 -10.50
CA LEU A 600 3.46 23.23 -11.35
C LEU A 600 2.41 24.35 -11.38
N ASN A 601 1.13 24.00 -11.28
CA ASN A 601 0.01 24.94 -11.34
C ASN A 601 -0.43 25.49 -9.96
N HIS A 602 0.40 25.36 -8.93
CA HIS A 602 0.08 25.83 -7.57
C HIS A 602 -0.36 27.29 -7.54
N TRP A 603 0.35 28.16 -8.22
CA TRP A 603 0.10 29.61 -8.25
C TRP A 603 -1.07 30.03 -9.16
N TRP A 604 -1.57 29.14 -10.02
CA TRP A 604 -2.59 29.49 -10.99
C TRP A 604 -3.97 29.11 -10.48
N VAL A 605 -4.91 30.06 -10.47
CA VAL A 605 -6.32 29.77 -10.25
C VAL A 605 -6.93 29.45 -11.61
N LEU A 606 -7.27 28.17 -11.81
CA LEU A 606 -7.96 27.73 -13.02
C LEU A 606 -9.44 28.12 -12.93
N PRO A 607 -10.07 28.63 -13.99
CA PRO A 607 -11.44 29.15 -13.95
C PRO A 607 -12.51 28.14 -13.54
N PHE A 608 -12.20 26.83 -13.69
CA PHE A 608 -13.09 25.72 -13.36
C PHE A 608 -12.68 24.97 -12.08
N ALA A 609 -11.58 25.40 -11.45
CA ALA A 609 -11.09 24.74 -10.24
C ALA A 609 -11.86 25.22 -9.01
N ASN A 610 -12.11 24.33 -8.07
CA ASN A 610 -12.61 24.69 -6.76
C ASN A 610 -11.65 25.67 -6.08
N SER A 611 -12.20 26.65 -5.38
CA SER A 611 -11.39 27.60 -4.60
C SER A 611 -10.61 26.93 -3.47
N ARG A 612 -11.09 25.78 -2.98
CA ARG A 612 -10.43 24.99 -1.94
C ARG A 612 -9.40 24.05 -2.55
N TYR A 613 -8.27 24.02 -1.91
CA TYR A 613 -7.06 23.40 -2.34
C TYR A 613 -6.66 22.27 -1.36
N GLU A 614 -7.52 21.30 -1.21
CA GLU A 614 -7.46 20.27 -0.19
C GLU A 614 -7.86 18.91 -0.77
N ASN A 615 -7.28 17.84 -0.23
CA ASN A 615 -7.76 16.47 -0.44
C ASN A 615 -8.69 16.03 0.71
N THR A 616 -8.41 16.50 1.91
CA THR A 616 -9.18 16.27 3.13
C THR A 616 -9.47 17.63 3.75
N LEU A 617 -10.66 17.81 4.32
CA LEU A 617 -11.09 19.11 4.87
C LEU A 617 -10.06 19.62 5.88
N ASN A 618 -9.64 20.87 5.70
CA ASN A 618 -8.63 21.59 6.47
C ASN A 618 -7.20 21.04 6.38
N TYR A 619 -6.93 20.13 5.43
CA TYR A 619 -5.60 19.63 5.12
C TYR A 619 -5.23 19.98 3.67
N PRO A 620 -4.51 21.08 3.46
CA PRO A 620 -4.21 21.58 2.13
C PRO A 620 -3.19 20.68 1.41
N ILE A 621 -3.34 20.62 0.09
CA ILE A 621 -2.34 19.98 -0.77
C ILE A 621 -1.06 20.80 -0.67
N GLN A 622 0.08 20.13 -0.57
CA GLN A 622 1.37 20.79 -0.46
C GLN A 622 1.63 21.73 -1.65
N PRO A 623 2.33 22.86 -1.45
CA PRO A 623 2.69 23.78 -2.52
C PRO A 623 3.52 23.12 -3.60
N ASP A 624 3.83 23.87 -4.66
CA ASP A 624 4.77 23.48 -5.69
C ASP A 624 6.14 23.15 -5.09
N ARG A 625 6.74 22.08 -5.56
CA ARG A 625 7.96 21.56 -4.94
C ARG A 625 8.83 20.78 -5.90
N PHE A 626 10.11 20.91 -5.67
CA PHE A 626 11.12 20.13 -6.36
C PHE A 626 11.45 18.85 -5.60
N ARG A 627 11.54 17.74 -6.34
CA ARG A 627 11.93 16.41 -5.87
C ARG A 627 13.02 15.86 -6.76
N PHE A 628 13.98 15.18 -6.16
CA PHE A 628 14.95 14.41 -6.91
C PHE A 628 15.26 13.09 -6.21
N GLY A 629 15.81 12.16 -6.95
CA GLY A 629 16.22 10.89 -6.37
C GLY A 629 16.97 10.03 -7.37
N PHE A 630 17.48 8.93 -6.84
CA PHE A 630 18.17 7.93 -7.63
C PHE A 630 17.84 6.52 -7.13
N ILE A 631 17.97 5.56 -8.04
CA ILE A 631 17.86 4.12 -7.77
C ILE A 631 19.15 3.48 -8.25
N TRP A 632 19.87 2.86 -7.34
CA TRP A 632 21.13 2.20 -7.67
C TRP A 632 20.98 0.69 -7.57
N HIS A 633 21.37 0.01 -8.64
CA HIS A 633 21.31 -1.43 -8.78
C HIS A 633 22.72 -2.02 -8.68
N PHE A 634 22.94 -2.93 -7.71
CA PHE A 634 24.21 -3.58 -7.45
C PHE A 634 24.07 -5.08 -7.70
N TRP A 635 25.08 -5.66 -8.30
CA TRP A 635 25.26 -7.11 -8.45
C TRP A 635 26.67 -7.46 -7.96
N ASN A 636 26.79 -8.42 -7.01
CA ASN A 636 28.05 -8.88 -6.44
C ASN A 636 28.44 -10.24 -7.00
#